data_06044e3989de7090309992c4018dd9b6
#
_entry.id   06044e3989de7090309992c4018dd9b6
#
_cell.length_a   1.000
_cell.length_b   1.000
_cell.length_c   1.000
_cell.angle_alpha   90.00
_cell.angle_beta   90.00
_cell.angle_gamma   90.00
#
_symmetry.space_group_name_H-M   'P 1'
#
loop_
_entity.id
_entity.type
_entity.pdbx_description
1 polymer ?
#
loop_
_entity_poly.entity_id
_entity_poly.type
_entity_poly.pdbx_seq_one_letter_code
_entity_poly.pdbx_strand_id
1 'polypeptide(L)'
;MPGRLPSVLLAGVLLAGLPAVAAAGGAAPRRSVVLALATPPAEVLPSAATRSAAAAAAGALGLRVDGGDAASLTVSGPAARVADLFPRSDFRLGATLATPIALRATVELVIDPADHTPVAHGHITAFSDLAAAYGGPAPGAAARTRPALTAQTPVIASLQLAGWEPELLTRYAHDQVFTADPSYDPVAAGQYTAVPVDRPERWGGAADTDGSGQLDDEADAEVALDQEALLAAAPEVKQRAYFATNSSKGYLAALDRLLADVDAGLPIVAFTTSWGSCEAVYGGGYLLRVDAVLRHLSALGVTVFAASGDDGLTDCLRSGRGGRAVDYPASSPYAVGVGGTRHDNGSAPPAPDRAWVLQPSAERAGAAGSGGGSSAVFAAPSWQAPLGGSRRRVPDLALAADSSSGVQIETNDHSGGRLRLQTPVVGGTSLASPLAAALVTNYLAGRGFGGGRVHGLGDVHRAMYAAASTLGAFVDVVATGQPNSPQVIATPGVGYDEATGLGTPNLAVLGPLLSAGATAPRSPGPPSVHVPPLSTGRVALQLAAPTGTVGYFVSVGHDAGCMGGLTKARTSVAAREGVSTVYVRALSSALTCSSARTGTLVVGTDDGKARRTPGWASRGSAAAFAGTFSSAGRPGAQLEWTLTGQRFRVLLDTFSRGGDAQLLVDGRVVRTVATRGLDRWAVPLAVAAPTGGRHTVSVRVVGDGEVRADGIVRLG
;
A
#
# COMPACT_ATOMS: atom_id res chain seq x y z
N MET A 1 11.99 -3.39 -6.35
CA MET A 1 11.75 -2.27 -5.59
C MET A 1 11.65 -2.60 -4.19
N PRO A 2 11.82 -1.78 -3.76
CA PRO A 2 12.53 -1.01 -2.91
C PRO A 2 11.89 -0.73 -1.65
N GLY A 3 12.52 -0.31 -0.97
CA GLY A 3 12.67 0.56 0.04
C GLY A 3 11.38 1.03 0.70
N ARG A 4 11.52 1.49 1.84
CA ARG A 4 10.53 2.31 2.51
C ARG A 4 9.84 3.17 1.47
N LEU A 5 8.57 3.30 1.63
CA LEU A 5 7.99 4.61 1.42
C LEU A 5 9.00 5.57 2.06
N PRO A 6 9.65 6.47 1.31
CA PRO A 6 10.48 7.50 1.94
C PRO A 6 9.68 7.99 3.12
N SER A 7 10.32 8.13 4.28
CA SER A 7 9.66 8.61 5.50
C SER A 7 8.68 9.63 5.04
N VAL A 8 7.38 9.30 5.16
CA VAL A 8 6.39 9.98 4.36
C VAL A 8 6.69 11.41 4.55
N LEU A 9 7.06 11.99 3.48
CA LEU A 9 7.13 13.42 3.42
C LEU A 9 5.73 13.84 3.76
N LEU A 10 5.59 14.29 5.00
CA LEU A 10 4.43 15.01 5.40
C LEU A 10 4.19 16.02 4.32
N ALA A 11 3.26 15.68 3.45
CA ALA A 11 2.78 16.63 2.53
C ALA A 11 2.26 17.78 3.41
N GLY A 12 3.15 18.73 3.73
CA GLY A 12 2.85 20.05 4.21
C GLY A 12 2.10 20.24 5.52
N VAL A 13 2.24 19.38 6.55
CA VAL A 13 1.90 19.83 7.89
C VAL A 13 2.94 20.90 8.29
N LEU A 14 2.58 22.15 8.03
CA LEU A 14 3.34 23.32 8.44
C LEU A 14 2.99 23.62 9.89
N LEU A 15 3.73 23.01 10.81
CA LEU A 15 3.62 23.29 12.24
C LEU A 15 4.24 24.67 12.56
N ALA A 16 3.44 25.54 13.11
CA ALA A 16 3.93 26.79 13.69
C ALA A 16 4.45 26.52 15.11
N GLY A 17 5.77 26.32 15.24
CA GLY A 17 6.42 26.04 16.53
C GLY A 17 7.01 27.28 17.20
N LEU A 18 7.13 27.27 18.52
CA LEU A 18 7.82 28.27 19.32
C LEU A 18 9.34 28.07 19.28
N PRO A 19 10.17 29.13 19.44
CA PRO A 19 11.61 28.99 19.37
C PRO A 19 12.17 28.14 20.53
N ALA A 20 13.05 27.21 20.19
CA ALA A 20 13.77 26.38 21.16
C ALA A 20 14.67 27.23 22.07
N VAL A 21 14.45 27.17 23.37
CA VAL A 21 15.37 27.69 24.39
C VAL A 21 16.51 26.70 24.55
N ALA A 22 17.72 27.11 24.24
CA ALA A 22 18.92 26.32 24.41
C ALA A 22 19.18 25.94 25.88
N ALA A 23 19.14 24.65 26.20
CA ALA A 23 19.52 24.11 27.49
C ALA A 23 21.06 23.92 27.55
N ALA A 24 21.68 24.46 28.56
CA ALA A 24 23.12 24.31 28.82
C ALA A 24 23.43 22.96 29.49
N GLY A 25 24.42 22.23 28.97
CA GLY A 25 25.10 21.14 29.65
C GLY A 25 24.57 19.73 29.41
N GLY A 26 24.61 19.25 28.19
CA GLY A 26 24.30 17.86 27.82
C GLY A 26 25.30 17.29 26.82
N ALA A 27 25.32 15.98 26.63
CA ALA A 27 26.11 15.30 25.60
C ALA A 27 25.94 16.00 24.25
N ALA A 28 26.99 15.99 23.41
CA ALA A 28 26.94 16.62 22.10
C ALA A 28 25.69 16.13 21.32
N PRO A 29 24.93 17.05 20.69
CA PRO A 29 23.69 16.71 20.00
C PRO A 29 23.96 15.61 18.98
N ARG A 30 23.13 14.59 18.99
CA ARG A 30 23.16 13.49 18.02
C ARG A 30 22.17 13.80 16.90
N ARG A 31 22.48 13.31 15.71
CA ARG A 31 21.63 13.39 14.53
C ARG A 31 21.50 12.02 13.91
N SER A 32 20.34 11.70 13.44
CA SER A 32 20.05 10.46 12.76
C SER A 32 19.80 10.69 11.26
N VAL A 33 20.12 9.70 10.46
CA VAL A 33 19.78 9.63 9.04
C VAL A 33 19.28 8.22 8.72
N VAL A 34 18.42 8.13 7.73
CA VAL A 34 17.89 6.84 7.24
C VAL A 34 18.61 6.44 5.97
N LEU A 35 19.16 5.25 5.96
CA LEU A 35 19.83 4.64 4.81
C LEU A 35 18.84 3.67 4.13
N ALA A 36 18.28 4.03 2.99
CA ALA A 36 17.53 3.09 2.17
C ALA A 36 18.52 2.13 1.48
N LEU A 37 18.32 0.84 1.67
CA LEU A 37 19.24 -0.19 1.20
C LEU A 37 18.97 -0.53 -0.27
N ALA A 38 20.06 -0.69 -1.04
CA ALA A 38 19.97 -1.10 -2.43
C ALA A 38 19.35 -2.49 -2.59
N THR A 39 18.38 -2.60 -3.46
CA THR A 39 17.70 -3.87 -3.78
C THR A 39 18.00 -4.27 -5.21
N PRO A 40 18.55 -5.47 -5.46
CA PRO A 40 18.77 -5.95 -6.82
C PRO A 40 17.46 -5.99 -7.63
N PRO A 41 17.50 -5.71 -8.95
CA PRO A 41 16.28 -5.63 -9.78
C PRO A 41 15.38 -6.86 -9.80
N ALA A 42 15.91 -8.03 -9.41
CA ALA A 42 15.19 -9.30 -9.36
C ALA A 42 14.61 -9.64 -7.98
N GLU A 43 14.89 -8.83 -6.96
CA GLU A 43 14.48 -9.07 -5.58
C GLU A 43 13.41 -8.08 -5.13
N VAL A 44 12.64 -8.45 -4.13
CA VAL A 44 11.57 -7.59 -3.56
C VAL A 44 12.08 -6.79 -2.37
N LEU A 45 13.14 -7.26 -1.72
CA LEU A 45 13.77 -6.64 -0.56
C LEU A 45 15.28 -6.79 -0.62
N PRO A 46 16.08 -5.88 0.00
CA PRO A 46 17.51 -6.03 0.15
C PRO A 46 17.88 -7.33 0.84
N SER A 47 18.94 -7.98 0.38
CA SER A 47 19.42 -9.20 1.01
C SER A 47 19.96 -8.95 2.43
N ALA A 48 19.96 -9.98 3.28
CA ALA A 48 20.59 -9.88 4.60
C ALA A 48 22.10 -9.52 4.51
N ALA A 49 22.77 -9.91 3.43
CA ALA A 49 24.14 -9.55 3.15
C ALA A 49 24.29 -8.05 2.86
N THR A 50 23.40 -7.46 2.05
CA THR A 50 23.36 -6.02 1.76
C THR A 50 23.17 -5.23 3.05
N ARG A 51 22.21 -5.64 3.89
CA ARG A 51 21.96 -5.01 5.20
C ARG A 51 23.16 -5.07 6.12
N SER A 52 23.81 -6.24 6.26
CA SER A 52 24.99 -6.41 7.09
C SER A 52 26.18 -5.58 6.58
N ALA A 53 26.37 -5.50 5.27
CA ALA A 53 27.41 -4.70 4.66
C ALA A 53 27.17 -3.19 4.87
N ALA A 54 25.93 -2.72 4.75
CA ALA A 54 25.57 -1.33 5.01
C ALA A 54 25.78 -0.96 6.48
N ALA A 55 25.39 -1.85 7.42
CA ALA A 55 25.61 -1.65 8.86
C ALA A 55 27.12 -1.59 9.20
N ALA A 56 27.92 -2.48 8.63
CA ALA A 56 29.37 -2.46 8.82
C ALA A 56 30.02 -1.19 8.25
N ALA A 57 29.60 -0.75 7.07
CA ALA A 57 30.09 0.49 6.46
C ALA A 57 29.70 1.73 7.27
N ALA A 58 28.47 1.79 7.79
CA ALA A 58 28.04 2.85 8.70
C ALA A 58 28.87 2.87 9.98
N GLY A 59 29.13 1.71 10.60
CA GLY A 59 30.01 1.57 11.75
C GLY A 59 31.44 2.05 11.47
N ALA A 60 32.01 1.72 10.32
CA ALA A 60 33.31 2.18 9.88
C ALA A 60 33.39 3.71 9.71
N LEU A 61 32.28 4.35 9.41
CA LEU A 61 32.13 5.81 9.35
C LEU A 61 31.92 6.47 10.73
N GLY A 62 31.90 5.69 11.80
CA GLY A 62 31.69 6.16 13.18
C GLY A 62 30.23 6.43 13.52
N LEU A 63 29.30 5.85 12.78
CA LEU A 63 27.85 5.92 13.04
C LEU A 63 27.40 4.68 13.82
N ARG A 64 26.40 4.87 14.66
CA ARG A 64 25.70 3.79 15.35
C ARG A 64 24.49 3.39 14.55
N VAL A 65 24.24 2.10 14.41
CA VAL A 65 22.96 1.60 13.87
C VAL A 65 21.95 1.58 15.01
N ASP A 66 20.91 2.36 14.90
CA ASP A 66 19.87 2.49 15.92
C ASP A 66 18.69 1.54 15.66
N GLY A 67 18.46 1.15 14.42
CA GLY A 67 17.36 0.28 14.04
C GLY A 67 17.17 0.20 12.52
N GLY A 68 15.96 0.02 12.12
CA GLY A 68 15.52 -0.05 10.71
C GLY A 68 14.74 -1.33 10.41
N ASP A 69 14.13 -1.39 9.25
CA ASP A 69 13.35 -2.54 8.77
C ASP A 69 14.12 -3.38 7.73
N ALA A 70 13.42 -4.27 7.03
CA ALA A 70 14.04 -5.12 6.01
C ALA A 70 14.65 -4.33 4.84
N ALA A 71 14.20 -3.09 4.59
CA ALA A 71 14.61 -2.28 3.45
C ALA A 71 15.52 -1.11 3.82
N SER A 72 15.77 -0.85 5.11
CA SER A 72 16.55 0.32 5.53
C SER A 72 17.27 0.13 6.85
N LEU A 73 18.21 1.03 7.14
CA LEU A 73 18.87 1.20 8.42
C LEU A 73 18.74 2.65 8.89
N THR A 74 18.37 2.83 10.16
CA THR A 74 18.50 4.12 10.84
C THR A 74 19.84 4.15 11.51
N VAL A 75 20.64 5.19 11.25
CA VAL A 75 21.97 5.37 11.83
C VAL A 75 22.09 6.74 12.46
N SER A 76 22.79 6.84 13.57
CA SER A 76 23.01 8.11 14.26
C SER A 76 24.47 8.32 14.65
N GLY A 77 24.83 9.60 14.82
CA GLY A 77 26.17 10.01 15.26
C GLY A 77 26.14 11.43 15.82
N PRO A 78 27.32 11.93 16.29
CA PRO A 78 27.45 13.35 16.63
C PRO A 78 26.99 14.21 15.45
N ALA A 79 26.16 15.25 15.70
CA ALA A 79 25.54 16.05 14.65
C ALA A 79 26.53 16.62 13.64
N ALA A 80 27.69 17.11 14.11
CA ALA A 80 28.76 17.58 13.23
C ALA A 80 29.30 16.47 12.31
N ARG A 81 29.49 15.25 12.85
CA ARG A 81 29.96 14.10 12.06
C ARG A 81 28.94 13.67 11.00
N VAL A 82 27.66 13.67 11.36
CA VAL A 82 26.58 13.35 10.40
C VAL A 82 26.52 14.41 9.30
N ALA A 83 26.64 15.69 9.64
CA ALA A 83 26.67 16.79 8.66
C ALA A 83 27.87 16.69 7.70
N ASP A 84 29.04 16.28 8.19
CA ASP A 84 30.23 16.09 7.37
C ASP A 84 30.10 14.89 6.39
N LEU A 85 29.55 13.79 6.90
CA LEU A 85 29.41 12.56 6.11
C LEU A 85 28.28 12.66 5.07
N PHE A 86 27.23 13.39 5.41
CA PHE A 86 26.05 13.55 4.58
C PHE A 86 25.83 15.06 4.31
N PRO A 87 26.69 15.69 3.52
CA PRO A 87 26.49 17.07 3.16
C PRO A 87 25.17 17.24 2.42
N ARG A 88 24.42 18.27 2.79
CA ARG A 88 23.17 18.62 2.13
C ARG A 88 23.44 18.92 0.65
N SER A 89 22.79 18.18 -0.22
CA SER A 89 22.47 18.74 -1.53
C SER A 89 21.40 19.82 -1.30
N ASP A 90 21.48 20.97 -1.90
CA ASP A 90 20.77 22.23 -1.60
C ASP A 90 19.23 22.19 -1.51
N PHE A 91 18.61 21.09 -1.10
CA PHE A 91 17.17 20.86 -1.06
C PHE A 91 16.68 20.32 0.28
N ARG A 92 15.51 20.75 0.73
CA ARG A 92 14.97 20.75 2.07
C ARG A 92 13.69 19.93 2.16
N LEU A 93 13.41 19.45 3.36
CA LEU A 93 12.35 18.51 3.75
C LEU A 93 12.57 17.08 3.17
N GLY A 94 13.00 16.15 4.04
CA GLY A 94 13.39 14.81 3.61
C GLY A 94 14.52 14.81 2.58
N ALA A 95 15.46 15.79 2.71
CA ALA A 95 16.52 15.99 1.75
C ALA A 95 17.30 14.70 1.54
N THR A 96 17.41 14.30 0.30
CA THR A 96 18.37 13.29 -0.11
C THR A 96 19.76 13.84 0.19
N LEU A 97 20.42 13.21 1.13
CA LEU A 97 21.78 13.55 1.48
C LEU A 97 22.73 12.82 0.54
N ALA A 98 23.87 13.46 0.21
CA ALA A 98 24.87 12.81 -0.62
C ALA A 98 25.37 11.52 0.05
N THR A 99 25.20 10.39 -0.63
CA THR A 99 25.62 9.08 -0.09
C THR A 99 27.15 9.00 -0.07
N PRO A 100 27.80 8.81 1.11
CA PRO A 100 29.22 8.57 1.20
C PRO A 100 29.69 7.42 0.32
N ILE A 101 30.86 7.53 -0.28
CA ILE A 101 31.41 6.49 -1.18
C ILE A 101 31.39 5.10 -0.54
N ALA A 102 31.69 5.01 0.75
CA ALA A 102 31.66 3.75 1.50
C ALA A 102 30.28 3.07 1.57
N LEU A 103 29.20 3.81 1.38
CA LEU A 103 27.82 3.31 1.45
C LEU A 103 27.19 3.08 0.06
N ARG A 104 27.76 3.62 -1.02
CA ARG A 104 27.15 3.60 -2.38
C ARG A 104 26.86 2.21 -2.95
N ALA A 105 27.58 1.20 -2.49
CA ALA A 105 27.37 -0.17 -2.95
C ALA A 105 26.16 -0.86 -2.29
N THR A 106 25.68 -0.34 -1.16
CA THR A 106 24.66 -0.99 -0.33
C THR A 106 23.50 -0.08 0.05
N VAL A 107 23.64 1.21 -0.21
CA VAL A 107 22.65 2.24 0.12
C VAL A 107 22.27 2.98 -1.16
N GLU A 108 20.99 2.94 -1.48
CA GLU A 108 20.43 3.62 -2.66
C GLU A 108 20.13 5.09 -2.38
N LEU A 109 19.70 5.42 -1.15
CA LEU A 109 19.26 6.74 -0.75
C LEU A 109 19.57 7.00 0.72
N VAL A 110 19.91 8.24 1.06
CA VAL A 110 20.06 8.71 2.44
C VAL A 110 19.09 9.84 2.69
N ILE A 111 18.30 9.73 3.76
CA ILE A 111 17.22 10.68 4.11
C ILE A 111 17.54 11.32 5.45
N ASP A 112 17.36 12.64 5.54
CA ASP A 112 17.46 13.41 6.79
C ASP A 112 16.06 13.59 7.37
N PRO A 113 15.73 12.98 8.51
CA PRO A 113 14.41 13.08 9.11
C PRO A 113 14.16 14.40 9.85
N ALA A 114 15.14 15.29 9.99
CA ALA A 114 15.08 16.41 10.94
C ALA A 114 15.20 17.79 10.28
N ASP A 115 14.22 18.24 9.50
CA ASP A 115 14.25 19.64 9.02
C ASP A 115 12.88 20.30 8.97
N HIS A 116 12.49 20.93 10.08
CA HIS A 116 11.22 21.66 10.20
C HIS A 116 11.41 23.04 10.77
N THR A 117 10.82 24.04 10.11
CA THR A 117 10.74 25.42 10.61
C THR A 117 9.30 25.95 10.49
N PRO A 118 8.82 26.68 11.50
CA PRO A 118 7.44 27.17 11.59
C PRO A 118 7.15 28.36 10.66
N VAL A 119 5.90 28.48 10.23
CA VAL A 119 5.40 29.59 9.39
C VAL A 119 4.40 30.47 10.17
N ALA A 120 4.40 31.78 9.92
CA ALA A 120 3.54 32.75 10.57
C ALA A 120 2.04 32.56 10.25
N HIS A 121 1.19 32.73 11.26
CA HIS A 121 -0.24 32.44 11.23
C HIS A 121 -1.05 33.33 10.30
N GLY A 122 -1.89 32.73 9.44
CA GLY A 122 -3.01 33.32 8.74
C GLY A 122 -4.32 33.18 9.50
N HIS A 123 -5.44 33.34 8.81
CA HIS A 123 -6.76 33.10 9.39
C HIS A 123 -7.03 31.61 9.60
N ILE A 124 -7.47 31.24 10.81
CA ILE A 124 -7.93 29.89 11.11
C ILE A 124 -9.32 29.72 10.49
N THR A 125 -9.48 28.62 9.73
CA THR A 125 -10.75 28.24 9.12
C THR A 125 -11.39 27.10 9.88
N ALA A 126 -12.68 27.19 10.17
CA ALA A 126 -13.40 26.05 10.74
C ALA A 126 -13.73 25.02 9.66
N PHE A 127 -13.64 23.74 9.97
CA PHE A 127 -14.05 22.69 9.03
C PHE A 127 -15.49 22.81 8.56
N SER A 128 -16.37 23.35 9.41
CA SER A 128 -17.76 23.67 9.05
C SER A 128 -17.86 24.66 7.90
N ASP A 129 -16.98 25.67 7.90
CA ASP A 129 -16.97 26.73 6.90
C ASP A 129 -16.44 26.19 5.57
N LEU A 130 -15.42 25.32 5.61
CA LEU A 130 -14.93 24.61 4.43
C LEU A 130 -15.99 23.68 3.84
N ALA A 131 -16.68 22.91 4.67
CA ALA A 131 -17.75 22.04 4.21
C ALA A 131 -18.86 22.82 3.50
N ALA A 132 -19.25 23.97 4.07
CA ALA A 132 -20.25 24.86 3.48
C ALA A 132 -19.77 25.50 2.19
N ALA A 133 -18.49 25.94 2.14
CA ALA A 133 -17.90 26.55 0.96
C ALA A 133 -17.90 25.61 -0.26
N TYR A 134 -17.74 24.31 -0.04
CA TYR A 134 -17.75 23.29 -1.10
C TYR A 134 -19.14 22.67 -1.34
N GLY A 135 -20.23 23.33 -0.85
CA GLY A 135 -21.62 22.90 -1.10
C GLY A 135 -21.98 21.59 -0.40
N GLY A 136 -21.19 21.18 0.57
CA GLY A 136 -21.53 20.09 1.48
C GLY A 136 -22.65 20.53 2.46
N PRO A 137 -23.31 19.58 3.12
CA PRO A 137 -24.22 19.93 4.21
C PRO A 137 -23.40 20.64 5.28
N ALA A 138 -23.70 21.94 5.49
CA ALA A 138 -23.07 22.66 6.57
C ALA A 138 -23.33 21.89 7.87
N PRO A 139 -22.31 21.51 8.61
CA PRO A 139 -22.52 21.00 9.94
C PRO A 139 -23.27 22.09 10.67
N GLY A 140 -24.47 21.80 11.19
CA GLY A 140 -25.30 22.83 11.86
C GLY A 140 -24.46 23.60 12.88
N ALA A 141 -24.54 24.94 12.86
CA ALA A 141 -23.83 25.82 13.79
C ALA A 141 -24.30 25.67 15.26
N ALA A 142 -25.25 24.78 15.51
CA ALA A 142 -25.67 24.42 16.87
C ALA A 142 -24.66 23.41 17.45
N ALA A 143 -24.28 23.63 18.71
CA ALA A 143 -23.52 22.68 19.50
C ALA A 143 -24.05 21.26 19.29
N ARG A 144 -23.19 20.35 18.78
CA ARG A 144 -23.61 19.01 18.38
C ARG A 144 -23.64 18.06 19.56
N THR A 145 -24.67 17.23 19.55
CA THR A 145 -24.74 16.06 20.40
C THR A 145 -24.13 14.84 19.67
N ARG A 146 -23.93 13.75 20.41
CA ARG A 146 -23.42 12.47 19.85
C ARG A 146 -24.23 12.00 18.65
N PRO A 147 -23.59 11.42 17.62
CA PRO A 147 -24.27 10.88 16.47
C PRO A 147 -25.02 9.57 16.79
N ALA A 148 -26.11 9.33 16.07
CA ALA A 148 -26.85 8.06 16.16
C ALA A 148 -26.21 6.97 15.28
N LEU A 149 -25.18 6.30 15.81
CA LEU A 149 -24.43 5.28 15.07
C LEU A 149 -25.16 3.94 15.02
N THR A 150 -25.16 3.31 13.86
CA THR A 150 -25.74 1.98 13.62
C THR A 150 -24.71 1.08 12.91
N ALA A 151 -25.03 -0.20 12.72
CA ALA A 151 -24.21 -1.10 11.92
C ALA A 151 -24.14 -0.66 10.45
N GLN A 152 -25.11 0.10 9.97
CA GLN A 152 -25.21 0.61 8.60
C GLN A 152 -24.66 2.04 8.45
N THR A 153 -24.16 2.65 9.51
CA THR A 153 -23.50 3.95 9.41
C THR A 153 -22.30 3.84 8.47
N PRO A 154 -22.19 4.70 7.44
CA PRO A 154 -21.06 4.67 6.54
C PRO A 154 -19.72 4.79 7.25
N VAL A 155 -18.70 4.17 6.70
CA VAL A 155 -17.34 4.19 7.22
C VAL A 155 -16.42 4.87 6.20
N ILE A 156 -15.63 5.83 6.65
CA ILE A 156 -14.47 6.32 5.92
C ILE A 156 -13.24 5.56 6.44
N ALA A 157 -12.51 4.92 5.54
CA ALA A 157 -11.23 4.32 5.84
C ALA A 157 -10.10 5.33 5.65
N SER A 158 -9.08 5.28 6.51
CA SER A 158 -7.81 5.97 6.30
C SER A 158 -6.63 5.02 6.52
N LEU A 159 -5.50 5.29 5.85
CA LEU A 159 -4.26 4.55 6.05
C LEU A 159 -3.31 5.44 6.84
N GLN A 160 -2.71 4.88 7.91
CA GLN A 160 -1.85 5.61 8.82
C GLN A 160 -0.51 4.89 8.99
N LEU A 161 0.58 5.66 8.92
CA LEU A 161 1.93 5.12 9.01
C LEU A 161 2.72 5.66 10.22
N ALA A 162 2.01 6.27 11.17
CA ALA A 162 2.56 6.78 12.43
C ALA A 162 1.64 6.45 13.60
N GLY A 163 1.98 6.92 14.80
CA GLY A 163 1.21 6.70 16.02
C GLY A 163 -0.01 7.59 16.16
N TRP A 164 -0.83 7.33 17.15
CA TRP A 164 -1.97 8.16 17.51
C TRP A 164 -2.27 8.07 19.00
N GLU A 165 -2.89 9.08 19.52
CA GLU A 165 -3.28 9.17 20.93
C GLU A 165 -4.79 9.30 21.05
N PRO A 166 -5.48 8.30 21.63
CA PRO A 166 -6.95 8.31 21.78
C PRO A 166 -7.47 9.54 22.51
N GLU A 167 -6.71 10.02 23.48
CA GLU A 167 -7.06 11.16 24.32
C GLU A 167 -7.12 12.47 23.51
N LEU A 168 -6.25 12.64 22.52
CA LEU A 168 -6.27 13.80 21.63
C LEU A 168 -7.53 13.82 20.79
N LEU A 169 -7.87 12.72 20.13
CA LEU A 169 -9.08 12.61 19.32
C LEU A 169 -10.36 12.84 20.17
N THR A 170 -10.38 12.29 21.39
CA THR A 170 -11.49 12.50 22.33
C THR A 170 -11.60 13.95 22.75
N ARG A 171 -10.48 14.59 23.03
CA ARG A 171 -10.43 16.01 23.38
C ARG A 171 -10.89 16.89 22.22
N TYR A 172 -10.36 16.66 21.03
CA TYR A 172 -10.79 17.38 19.83
C TYR A 172 -12.29 17.22 19.58
N ALA A 173 -12.81 16.01 19.79
CA ALA A 173 -14.25 15.76 19.72
C ALA A 173 -15.06 16.66 20.67
N HIS A 174 -14.60 16.83 21.91
CA HIS A 174 -15.25 17.70 22.90
C HIS A 174 -15.13 19.19 22.55
N ASP A 175 -13.91 19.60 22.22
CA ASP A 175 -13.58 21.02 22.12
C ASP A 175 -14.06 21.63 20.79
N GLN A 176 -14.10 20.82 19.71
CA GLN A 176 -14.32 21.33 18.37
C GLN A 176 -15.56 20.74 17.66
N VAL A 177 -16.01 19.54 18.00
CA VAL A 177 -17.05 18.85 17.23
C VAL A 177 -18.35 18.64 18.01
N PHE A 178 -18.31 17.97 19.14
CA PHE A 178 -19.49 17.60 19.95
C PHE A 178 -19.59 18.46 21.21
N THR A 179 -19.49 19.76 21.06
CA THR A 179 -19.41 20.73 22.15
C THR A 179 -20.63 20.73 23.08
N ALA A 180 -21.78 20.19 22.66
CA ALA A 180 -22.97 20.01 23.51
C ALA A 180 -22.92 18.68 24.32
N ASP A 181 -21.96 17.81 24.09
CA ASP A 181 -21.79 16.53 24.79
C ASP A 181 -20.32 16.27 25.14
N PRO A 182 -19.77 17.00 26.10
CA PRO A 182 -18.37 16.89 26.49
C PRO A 182 -18.00 15.54 27.14
N SER A 183 -18.96 14.62 27.27
CA SER A 183 -18.72 13.25 27.72
C SER A 183 -18.62 12.24 26.56
N TYR A 184 -18.78 12.68 25.33
CA TYR A 184 -18.76 11.80 24.17
C TYR A 184 -17.33 11.39 23.82
N ASP A 185 -17.06 10.09 23.83
CA ASP A 185 -15.80 9.52 23.39
C ASP A 185 -16.01 8.77 22.06
N PRO A 186 -15.45 9.25 20.95
CA PRO A 186 -15.65 8.63 19.64
C PRO A 186 -15.05 7.21 19.54
N VAL A 187 -14.03 6.91 20.34
CA VAL A 187 -13.43 5.56 20.40
C VAL A 187 -14.32 4.60 21.17
N ALA A 188 -14.72 4.98 22.37
CA ALA A 188 -15.63 4.16 23.20
C ALA A 188 -17.01 3.97 22.54
N ALA A 189 -17.48 4.97 21.79
CA ALA A 189 -18.74 4.89 21.05
C ALA A 189 -18.65 4.05 19.76
N GLY A 190 -17.46 3.62 19.36
CA GLY A 190 -17.24 2.91 18.10
C GLY A 190 -17.45 3.77 16.84
N GLN A 191 -17.36 5.08 16.97
CA GLN A 191 -17.30 6.00 15.84
C GLN A 191 -15.92 5.95 15.18
N TYR A 192 -14.88 5.86 16.00
CA TYR A 192 -13.52 5.67 15.55
C TYR A 192 -13.03 4.25 15.88
N THR A 193 -12.36 3.60 14.94
CA THR A 193 -11.75 2.29 15.13
C THR A 193 -10.33 2.29 14.59
N ALA A 194 -9.34 2.14 15.46
CA ALA A 194 -7.97 1.86 15.06
C ALA A 194 -7.81 0.37 14.74
N VAL A 195 -7.18 0.06 13.61
CA VAL A 195 -6.90 -1.29 13.14
C VAL A 195 -5.39 -1.47 13.01
N PRO A 196 -4.71 -2.02 14.01
CA PRO A 196 -3.30 -2.36 13.88
C PRO A 196 -3.15 -3.52 12.89
N VAL A 197 -2.36 -3.31 11.85
CA VAL A 197 -2.16 -4.29 10.77
C VAL A 197 -0.87 -5.06 10.98
N ASP A 198 0.19 -4.36 11.34
CA ASP A 198 1.46 -4.94 11.75
C ASP A 198 1.93 -4.28 13.05
N ARG A 199 2.75 -4.98 13.83
CA ARG A 199 3.31 -4.50 15.12
C ARG A 199 2.24 -3.84 16.03
N PRO A 200 1.18 -4.58 16.41
CA PRO A 200 0.05 -4.02 17.16
C PRO A 200 0.47 -3.37 18.50
N GLU A 201 1.63 -3.74 19.04
CA GLU A 201 2.21 -3.17 20.25
C GLU A 201 2.67 -1.71 20.12
N ARG A 202 2.76 -1.21 18.89
CA ARG A 202 3.21 0.17 18.61
C ARG A 202 2.08 1.16 18.39
N TRP A 203 0.86 0.67 18.23
CA TRP A 203 -0.28 1.50 17.91
C TRP A 203 -1.19 1.69 19.13
N GLY A 204 -1.29 2.88 19.63
CA GLY A 204 -2.06 3.22 20.84
C GLY A 204 -1.26 4.07 21.81
N GLY A 205 -0.59 5.06 21.28
CA GLY A 205 0.26 6.05 21.94
C GLY A 205 1.16 6.68 20.90
N ALA A 206 1.84 7.75 21.26
CA ALA A 206 2.84 8.36 20.40
C ALA A 206 3.85 7.30 19.95
N ALA A 207 4.11 7.21 18.67
CA ALA A 207 4.88 6.12 18.11
C ALA A 207 6.33 6.55 17.80
N ASP A 208 7.26 5.72 18.20
CA ASP A 208 8.58 5.65 17.59
C ASP A 208 8.44 4.90 16.26
N THR A 209 8.14 5.63 15.17
CA THR A 209 7.84 5.04 13.86
C THR A 209 9.05 4.44 13.18
N ASP A 210 10.23 4.92 13.51
CA ASP A 210 11.48 4.50 12.89
C ASP A 210 12.34 3.58 13.79
N GLY A 211 11.94 3.37 15.05
CA GLY A 211 12.66 2.57 16.03
C GLY A 211 13.91 3.26 16.57
N SER A 212 14.00 4.60 16.48
CA SER A 212 15.10 5.40 17.01
C SER A 212 15.07 5.54 18.52
N GLY A 213 13.94 5.22 19.14
CA GLY A 213 13.64 5.50 20.54
C GLY A 213 13.16 6.95 20.76
N GLN A 214 12.92 7.69 19.68
CA GLN A 214 12.32 9.01 19.71
C GLN A 214 10.90 8.96 19.07
N LEU A 215 10.00 9.73 19.63
CA LEU A 215 8.64 9.86 19.09
C LEU A 215 8.70 10.77 17.87
N ASP A 216 7.89 10.45 16.86
CA ASP A 216 7.82 11.21 15.62
C ASP A 216 6.59 12.14 15.67
N ASP A 217 6.73 13.23 16.43
CA ASP A 217 5.63 14.19 16.66
C ASP A 217 5.03 14.75 15.36
N GLU A 218 5.82 14.81 14.31
CA GLU A 218 5.36 15.31 13.01
C GLU A 218 4.54 14.28 12.25
N ALA A 219 5.00 13.04 12.23
CA ALA A 219 4.25 11.96 11.63
C ALA A 219 2.96 11.66 12.41
N ASP A 220 2.99 11.80 13.74
CA ASP A 220 1.81 11.66 14.60
C ASP A 220 0.83 12.84 14.37
N ALA A 221 1.32 14.05 14.08
CA ALA A 221 0.49 15.19 13.70
C ALA A 221 -0.25 14.97 12.36
N GLU A 222 0.34 14.23 11.40
CA GLU A 222 -0.36 13.83 10.16
C GLU A 222 -1.53 12.90 10.46
N VAL A 223 -1.33 11.96 11.40
CA VAL A 223 -2.42 11.07 11.85
C VAL A 223 -3.53 11.87 12.52
N ALA A 224 -3.18 12.81 13.40
CA ALA A 224 -4.14 13.71 14.05
C ALA A 224 -4.92 14.53 13.02
N LEU A 225 -4.22 15.11 12.02
CA LEU A 225 -4.86 15.85 10.93
C LEU A 225 -5.92 15.03 10.21
N ASP A 226 -5.57 13.82 9.76
CA ASP A 226 -6.51 12.95 9.06
C ASP A 226 -7.74 12.62 9.93
N GLN A 227 -7.52 12.22 11.19
CA GLN A 227 -8.57 11.83 12.11
C GLN A 227 -9.53 12.99 12.44
N GLU A 228 -8.96 14.15 12.74
CA GLU A 228 -9.71 15.33 13.16
C GLU A 228 -10.43 15.98 11.98
N ALA A 229 -9.80 16.02 10.80
CA ALA A 229 -10.45 16.47 9.58
C ALA A 229 -11.68 15.61 9.24
N LEU A 230 -11.55 14.29 9.31
CA LEU A 230 -12.67 13.38 9.08
C LEU A 230 -13.77 13.54 10.13
N LEU A 231 -13.40 13.67 11.42
CA LEU A 231 -14.37 13.82 12.51
C LEU A 231 -15.15 15.14 12.40
N ALA A 232 -14.45 16.23 12.13
CA ALA A 232 -15.06 17.55 12.05
C ALA A 232 -15.87 17.76 10.77
N ALA A 233 -15.38 17.28 9.63
CA ALA A 233 -16.07 17.44 8.36
C ALA A 233 -17.20 16.41 8.15
N ALA A 234 -17.14 15.24 8.79
CA ALA A 234 -18.14 14.19 8.68
C ALA A 234 -18.53 13.56 10.05
N PRO A 235 -19.07 14.35 10.98
CA PRO A 235 -19.33 13.91 12.36
C PRO A 235 -20.41 12.84 12.50
N GLU A 236 -21.21 12.59 11.49
CA GLU A 236 -22.29 11.60 11.49
C GLU A 236 -21.84 10.22 10.95
N VAL A 237 -20.57 10.07 10.54
CA VAL A 237 -20.03 8.83 9.97
C VAL A 237 -19.00 8.19 10.87
N LYS A 238 -18.68 6.93 10.60
CA LYS A 238 -17.62 6.21 11.30
C LYS A 238 -16.30 6.36 10.58
N GLN A 239 -15.22 6.27 11.34
CA GLN A 239 -13.86 6.21 10.84
C GLN A 239 -13.23 4.86 11.16
N ARG A 240 -12.40 4.37 10.24
CA ARG A 240 -11.62 3.16 10.42
C ARG A 240 -10.21 3.38 9.90
N ALA A 241 -9.27 3.59 10.80
CA ALA A 241 -7.88 3.89 10.49
C ALA A 241 -7.03 2.61 10.53
N TYR A 242 -6.32 2.32 9.45
CA TYR A 242 -5.45 1.16 9.30
C TYR A 242 -4.01 1.57 9.56
N PHE A 243 -3.47 1.12 10.68
CA PHE A 243 -2.12 1.46 11.13
C PHE A 243 -1.11 0.41 10.69
N ALA A 244 -0.07 0.85 10.02
CA ALA A 244 1.01 -0.02 9.56
C ALA A 244 2.37 0.67 9.65
N THR A 245 3.44 -0.12 9.64
CA THR A 245 4.80 0.40 9.60
C THR A 245 5.01 1.27 8.36
N ASN A 246 5.69 2.41 8.50
CA ASN A 246 6.06 3.28 7.38
C ASN A 246 7.06 2.58 6.44
N SER A 247 6.53 1.74 5.58
CA SER A 247 7.26 0.95 4.60
C SER A 247 6.35 0.50 3.47
N SER A 248 6.90 0.18 2.31
CA SER A 248 6.12 -0.38 1.19
C SER A 248 5.37 -1.65 1.57
N LYS A 249 5.93 -2.47 2.46
CA LYS A 249 5.30 -3.68 2.98
C LYS A 249 4.14 -3.36 3.90
N GLY A 250 4.34 -2.43 4.83
CA GLY A 250 3.30 -1.97 5.76
C GLY A 250 2.13 -1.34 5.02
N TYR A 251 2.42 -0.46 4.07
CA TYR A 251 1.41 0.16 3.22
C TYR A 251 0.55 -0.87 2.49
N LEU A 252 1.18 -1.87 1.86
CA LEU A 252 0.45 -2.95 1.19
C LEU A 252 -0.36 -3.79 2.18
N ALA A 253 0.19 -4.10 3.35
CA ALA A 253 -0.53 -4.86 4.37
C ALA A 253 -1.78 -4.12 4.86
N ALA A 254 -1.69 -2.78 5.03
CA ALA A 254 -2.84 -1.96 5.39
C ALA A 254 -3.92 -1.98 4.29
N LEU A 255 -3.53 -1.84 3.03
CA LEU A 255 -4.46 -1.94 1.90
C LEU A 255 -5.09 -3.34 1.79
N ASP A 256 -4.33 -4.40 2.00
CA ASP A 256 -4.83 -5.77 1.96
C ASP A 256 -5.84 -6.02 3.09
N ARG A 257 -5.60 -5.46 4.27
CA ARG A 257 -6.53 -5.51 5.40
C ARG A 257 -7.80 -4.71 5.13
N LEU A 258 -7.68 -3.49 4.60
CA LEU A 258 -8.82 -2.69 4.19
C LEU A 258 -9.69 -3.44 3.19
N LEU A 259 -9.08 -4.02 2.16
CA LEU A 259 -9.81 -4.78 1.16
C LEU A 259 -10.52 -5.99 1.76
N ALA A 260 -9.88 -6.71 2.68
CA ALA A 260 -10.50 -7.83 3.38
C ALA A 260 -11.73 -7.40 4.20
N ASP A 261 -11.68 -6.25 4.85
CA ASP A 261 -12.78 -5.69 5.62
C ASP A 261 -13.95 -5.27 4.70
N VAL A 262 -13.67 -4.70 3.52
CA VAL A 262 -14.68 -4.40 2.49
C VAL A 262 -15.30 -5.68 1.94
N ASP A 263 -14.49 -6.69 1.62
CA ASP A 263 -14.96 -8.01 1.16
C ASP A 263 -15.82 -8.72 2.23
N ALA A 264 -15.52 -8.52 3.51
CA ALA A 264 -16.30 -9.02 4.63
C ALA A 264 -17.64 -8.29 4.79
N GLY A 265 -17.85 -7.19 4.08
CA GLY A 265 -19.10 -6.45 4.04
C GLY A 265 -19.21 -5.30 5.03
N LEU A 266 -18.10 -4.80 5.58
CA LEU A 266 -18.13 -3.55 6.31
C LEU A 266 -18.59 -2.41 5.39
N PRO A 267 -19.40 -1.46 5.90
CA PRO A 267 -19.99 -0.38 5.10
C PRO A 267 -18.96 0.73 4.79
N ILE A 268 -17.77 0.35 4.31
CA ILE A 268 -16.72 1.29 3.92
C ILE A 268 -17.08 1.86 2.55
N VAL A 269 -17.29 3.18 2.46
CA VAL A 269 -17.74 3.87 1.26
C VAL A 269 -16.69 4.78 0.66
N ALA A 270 -15.71 5.20 1.46
CA ALA A 270 -14.59 6.01 1.02
C ALA A 270 -13.30 5.53 1.69
N PHE A 271 -12.19 5.72 1.00
CA PHE A 271 -10.85 5.55 1.51
C PHE A 271 -10.04 6.79 1.18
N THR A 272 -9.33 7.33 2.17
CA THR A 272 -8.42 8.44 1.99
C THR A 272 -7.02 8.08 2.44
N THR A 273 -6.02 8.65 1.77
CA THR A 273 -4.63 8.58 2.19
C THR A 273 -3.91 9.89 1.92
N SER A 274 -3.29 10.40 2.95
CA SER A 274 -2.35 11.52 2.89
C SER A 274 -0.92 11.02 2.69
N TRP A 275 -0.73 9.70 2.78
CA TRP A 275 0.55 9.03 2.70
C TRP A 275 0.85 8.59 1.26
N GLY A 276 1.77 9.29 0.63
CA GLY A 276 2.20 9.04 -0.73
C GLY A 276 3.66 9.39 -0.97
N SER A 277 4.11 9.31 -2.17
CA SER A 277 5.42 9.82 -2.62
C SER A 277 5.50 9.84 -4.14
N CYS A 278 6.53 10.49 -4.63
CA CYS A 278 6.87 10.56 -6.06
C CYS A 278 6.82 9.17 -6.74
N GLU A 279 6.15 9.06 -7.89
CA GLU A 279 6.06 7.82 -8.67
C GLU A 279 7.41 7.14 -8.91
N ALA A 280 8.45 7.92 -9.17
CA ALA A 280 9.76 7.39 -9.55
C ALA A 280 10.52 6.75 -8.39
N VAL A 281 10.06 6.93 -7.15
CA VAL A 281 10.63 6.25 -5.96
C VAL A 281 10.22 4.79 -5.94
N TYR A 282 9.06 4.49 -6.49
CA TYR A 282 8.51 3.15 -6.52
C TYR A 282 8.85 2.44 -7.85
N GLY A 283 9.09 1.12 -7.89
CA GLY A 283 9.21 0.37 -9.13
C GLY A 283 7.86 -0.11 -9.63
N GLY A 284 7.86 -0.40 -10.88
CA GLY A 284 6.65 -0.77 -11.59
C GLY A 284 5.84 -1.90 -10.94
N GLY A 285 6.50 -2.86 -10.30
CA GLY A 285 5.81 -3.97 -9.63
C GLY A 285 5.01 -3.53 -8.41
N TYR A 286 5.55 -2.62 -7.61
CA TYR A 286 4.85 -2.07 -6.45
C TYR A 286 3.66 -1.20 -6.88
N LEU A 287 3.88 -0.27 -7.80
CA LEU A 287 2.83 0.59 -8.33
C LEU A 287 1.65 -0.24 -8.88
N LEU A 288 1.94 -1.25 -9.71
CA LEU A 288 0.90 -2.12 -10.25
C LEU A 288 0.18 -2.93 -9.17
N ARG A 289 0.87 -3.30 -8.08
CA ARG A 289 0.26 -4.05 -6.98
C ARG A 289 -0.70 -3.17 -6.17
N VAL A 290 -0.28 -1.96 -5.81
CA VAL A 290 -1.16 -1.00 -5.13
C VAL A 290 -2.33 -0.61 -6.03
N ASP A 291 -2.07 -0.29 -7.31
CA ASP A 291 -3.10 0.06 -8.29
C ASP A 291 -4.17 -1.04 -8.45
N ALA A 292 -3.77 -2.31 -8.39
CA ALA A 292 -4.70 -3.43 -8.42
C ALA A 292 -5.65 -3.44 -7.20
N VAL A 293 -5.16 -3.05 -6.02
CA VAL A 293 -6.00 -2.93 -4.82
C VAL A 293 -6.96 -1.74 -4.94
N LEU A 294 -6.46 -0.58 -5.33
CA LEU A 294 -7.27 0.63 -5.50
C LEU A 294 -8.40 0.39 -6.51
N ARG A 295 -8.08 -0.25 -7.62
CA ARG A 295 -9.07 -0.69 -8.62
C ARG A 295 -10.13 -1.60 -8.01
N HIS A 296 -9.73 -2.56 -7.17
CA HIS A 296 -10.67 -3.48 -6.54
C HIS A 296 -11.56 -2.77 -5.53
N LEU A 297 -11.01 -1.89 -4.70
CA LEU A 297 -11.78 -1.05 -3.78
C LEU A 297 -12.82 -0.22 -4.53
N SER A 298 -12.41 0.44 -5.62
CA SER A 298 -13.33 1.20 -6.49
C SER A 298 -14.44 0.32 -7.08
N ALA A 299 -14.11 -0.90 -7.51
CA ALA A 299 -15.08 -1.85 -8.05
C ALA A 299 -16.07 -2.38 -7.00
N LEU A 300 -15.68 -2.37 -5.72
CA LEU A 300 -16.57 -2.71 -4.59
C LEU A 300 -17.39 -1.52 -4.09
N GLY A 301 -17.26 -0.37 -4.72
CA GLY A 301 -18.01 0.84 -4.39
C GLY A 301 -17.26 1.80 -3.44
N VAL A 302 -16.01 1.54 -3.10
CA VAL A 302 -15.20 2.45 -2.27
C VAL A 302 -14.60 3.54 -3.17
N THR A 303 -14.89 4.81 -2.88
CA THR A 303 -14.24 5.92 -3.56
C THR A 303 -12.89 6.18 -2.91
N VAL A 304 -11.82 6.19 -3.70
CA VAL A 304 -10.46 6.40 -3.22
C VAL A 304 -10.04 7.84 -3.43
N PHE A 305 -9.55 8.49 -2.38
CA PHE A 305 -8.96 9.83 -2.42
C PHE A 305 -7.49 9.76 -2.01
N ALA A 306 -6.64 10.54 -2.66
CA ALA A 306 -5.23 10.60 -2.33
C ALA A 306 -4.71 12.03 -2.48
N ALA A 307 -3.93 12.50 -1.50
CA ALA A 307 -3.22 13.75 -1.58
C ALA A 307 -2.29 13.78 -2.80
N SER A 308 -2.30 14.86 -3.58
CA SER A 308 -1.52 14.94 -4.82
C SER A 308 -0.07 15.38 -4.62
N GLY A 309 0.33 15.63 -3.37
CA GLY A 309 1.66 16.10 -3.00
C GLY A 309 1.73 17.61 -2.80
N ASP A 310 2.79 18.06 -2.15
CA ASP A 310 2.97 19.44 -1.69
C ASP A 310 4.16 20.17 -2.33
N ASP A 311 4.85 19.51 -3.24
CA ASP A 311 6.03 20.04 -3.92
C ASP A 311 5.75 20.55 -5.34
N GLY A 312 4.47 20.78 -5.65
CA GLY A 312 4.02 21.32 -6.92
C GLY A 312 4.35 20.38 -8.07
N LEU A 313 5.11 20.89 -9.06
CA LEU A 313 5.48 20.14 -10.27
C LEU A 313 6.65 19.17 -10.04
N THR A 314 7.23 19.12 -8.84
CA THR A 314 8.58 18.56 -8.64
C THR A 314 8.66 17.59 -7.46
N ASP A 315 7.61 16.82 -7.21
CA ASP A 315 7.53 15.88 -6.09
C ASP A 315 8.73 14.92 -5.96
N CYS A 316 9.43 14.64 -7.04
CA CYS A 316 10.64 13.83 -6.99
C CYS A 316 11.91 14.56 -6.54
N LEU A 317 11.89 15.88 -6.38
CA LEU A 317 13.09 16.62 -5.97
C LEU A 317 13.57 16.18 -4.59
N ARG A 318 12.67 15.94 -3.67
CA ARG A 318 12.99 15.47 -2.30
C ARG A 318 13.65 14.08 -2.30
N SER A 319 13.34 13.25 -3.27
CA SER A 319 13.99 11.95 -3.45
C SER A 319 15.28 12.01 -4.29
N GLY A 320 15.81 13.21 -4.56
CA GLY A 320 17.04 13.42 -5.32
C GLY A 320 16.90 13.18 -6.83
N ARG A 321 15.69 13.04 -7.32
CA ARG A 321 15.40 12.83 -8.74
C ARG A 321 14.83 14.14 -9.30
N GLY A 322 15.60 14.86 -10.07
CA GLY A 322 15.16 16.12 -10.69
C GLY A 322 14.12 15.93 -11.79
N GLY A 323 13.39 16.99 -12.10
CA GLY A 323 12.42 17.06 -13.18
C GLY A 323 10.97 17.11 -12.69
N ARG A 324 10.03 17.24 -13.66
CA ARG A 324 8.60 17.21 -13.36
C ARG A 324 8.18 15.80 -12.99
N ALA A 325 7.44 15.67 -11.90
CA ALA A 325 6.97 14.42 -11.40
C ALA A 325 5.69 14.61 -10.57
N VAL A 326 4.95 13.55 -10.41
CA VAL A 326 3.68 13.52 -9.67
C VAL A 326 3.75 12.51 -8.55
N ASP A 327 2.92 12.71 -7.57
CA ASP A 327 2.80 11.82 -6.42
C ASP A 327 1.93 10.59 -6.70
N TYR A 328 2.26 9.51 -6.03
CA TYR A 328 1.50 8.26 -6.02
C TYR A 328 1.09 7.94 -4.58
N PRO A 329 -0.19 7.56 -4.29
CA PRO A 329 -1.16 7.00 -5.24
C PRO A 329 -2.10 7.98 -5.94
N ALA A 330 -1.96 9.30 -5.81
CA ALA A 330 -2.80 10.27 -6.52
C ALA A 330 -2.78 10.11 -8.04
N SER A 331 -1.65 9.70 -8.61
CA SER A 331 -1.51 9.44 -10.05
C SER A 331 -2.14 8.14 -10.54
N SER A 332 -2.62 7.27 -9.64
CA SER A 332 -3.40 6.09 -10.03
C SER A 332 -4.68 6.49 -10.77
N PRO A 333 -5.05 5.78 -11.86
CA PRO A 333 -6.35 5.97 -12.51
C PRO A 333 -7.56 5.59 -11.64
N TYR A 334 -7.35 5.01 -10.47
CA TYR A 334 -8.38 4.54 -9.54
C TYR A 334 -8.41 5.32 -8.23
N ALA A 335 -7.63 6.39 -8.13
CA ALA A 335 -7.66 7.35 -7.03
C ALA A 335 -7.99 8.74 -7.55
N VAL A 336 -8.90 9.43 -6.88
CA VAL A 336 -9.12 10.87 -7.06
C VAL A 336 -7.92 11.58 -6.46
N GLY A 337 -7.07 12.14 -7.32
CA GLY A 337 -5.96 12.98 -6.89
C GLY A 337 -6.47 14.32 -6.41
N VAL A 338 -6.22 14.65 -5.15
CA VAL A 338 -6.73 15.87 -4.52
C VAL A 338 -5.62 16.88 -4.35
N GLY A 339 -5.70 17.96 -5.10
CA GLY A 339 -4.80 19.11 -5.04
C GLY A 339 -5.19 20.11 -3.97
N GLY A 340 -4.40 21.20 -3.91
CA GLY A 340 -4.51 22.20 -2.88
C GLY A 340 -4.94 23.58 -3.39
N THR A 341 -5.84 24.22 -2.62
CA THR A 341 -6.20 25.63 -2.80
C THR A 341 -5.95 26.43 -1.54
N ARG A 342 -5.85 27.75 -1.70
CA ARG A 342 -5.99 28.72 -0.64
C ARG A 342 -7.44 29.20 -0.60
N HIS A 343 -8.07 29.01 0.55
CA HIS A 343 -9.43 29.47 0.81
C HIS A 343 -9.40 30.79 1.55
N ASP A 344 -9.95 31.87 0.95
CA ASP A 344 -9.96 33.19 1.57
C ASP A 344 -11.26 33.43 2.35
N ASN A 345 -11.26 33.14 3.63
CA ASN A 345 -12.42 33.21 4.55
C ASN A 345 -12.87 34.61 4.96
N GLY A 346 -12.23 35.68 4.56
CA GLY A 346 -12.47 37.02 5.07
C GLY A 346 -13.25 37.96 4.16
N SER A 347 -13.62 37.54 2.98
CA SER A 347 -14.28 38.38 1.98
C SER A 347 -15.77 38.09 1.90
N ALA A 348 -16.61 39.10 2.08
CA ALA A 348 -18.04 38.99 1.82
C ALA A 348 -18.38 39.73 0.52
N PRO A 349 -18.83 39.06 -0.56
CA PRO A 349 -18.97 37.61 -0.71
C PRO A 349 -17.63 36.90 -0.72
N PRO A 350 -17.56 35.57 -0.35
CA PRO A 350 -16.32 34.84 -0.34
C PRO A 350 -15.65 34.91 -1.72
N ALA A 351 -14.36 35.25 -1.73
CA ALA A 351 -13.58 35.26 -2.94
C ALA A 351 -13.42 33.79 -3.43
N PRO A 352 -13.36 33.56 -4.75
CA PRO A 352 -13.06 32.23 -5.24
C PRO A 352 -11.68 31.77 -4.76
N ASP A 353 -11.55 30.49 -4.49
CA ASP A 353 -10.29 29.86 -4.11
C ASP A 353 -9.18 30.18 -5.11
N ARG A 354 -7.95 30.16 -4.61
CA ARG A 354 -6.74 30.33 -5.43
C ARG A 354 -5.89 29.07 -5.33
N ALA A 355 -5.16 28.73 -6.37
CA ALA A 355 -4.24 27.60 -6.32
C ALA A 355 -3.21 27.80 -5.19
N TRP A 356 -3.05 26.80 -4.35
CA TRP A 356 -2.14 26.87 -3.23
C TRP A 356 -0.68 26.90 -3.69
N VAL A 357 0.06 27.90 -3.21
CA VAL A 357 1.50 28.01 -3.36
C VAL A 357 2.08 28.83 -2.22
N LEU A 358 3.13 28.34 -1.60
CA LEU A 358 3.92 29.03 -0.59
C LEU A 358 5.32 29.29 -1.12
N GLN A 359 5.77 30.54 -0.97
CA GLN A 359 7.12 30.94 -1.31
C GLN A 359 8.10 30.52 -0.22
N PRO A 360 9.38 30.34 -0.54
CA PRO A 360 10.42 30.23 0.46
C PRO A 360 10.39 31.43 1.40
N SER A 361 10.55 31.19 2.70
CA SER A 361 10.68 32.24 3.72
C SER A 361 11.98 32.03 4.52
N ALA A 362 12.26 32.93 5.47
CA ALA A 362 13.39 32.76 6.39
C ALA A 362 13.25 31.48 7.25
N GLU A 363 12.00 31.09 7.51
CA GLU A 363 11.64 29.89 8.31
C GLU A 363 11.49 28.64 7.44
N ARG A 364 11.27 28.83 6.15
CA ARG A 364 11.05 27.77 5.19
C ARG A 364 11.82 28.01 3.92
N ALA A 365 12.81 27.24 3.72
CA ALA A 365 13.73 27.44 2.64
C ALA A 365 13.31 26.82 1.28
N GLY A 366 12.25 25.99 1.26
CA GLY A 366 11.67 25.44 0.03
C GLY A 366 10.32 26.10 -0.30
N ALA A 367 9.96 26.17 -1.56
CA ALA A 367 8.60 26.44 -1.95
C ALA A 367 7.73 25.21 -1.70
N ALA A 368 6.44 25.39 -1.41
CA ALA A 368 5.44 24.32 -1.43
C ALA A 368 4.25 24.75 -2.27
N GLY A 369 3.42 23.82 -2.63
CA GLY A 369 2.22 24.10 -3.37
C GLY A 369 1.55 22.83 -3.89
N SER A 370 0.37 22.98 -4.43
CA SER A 370 -0.44 21.89 -4.96
C SER A 370 0.35 21.01 -5.92
N GLY A 371 0.52 19.75 -5.57
CA GLY A 371 1.18 18.75 -6.39
C GLY A 371 0.38 18.45 -7.65
N GLY A 372 1.08 18.36 -8.79
CA GLY A 372 0.40 18.05 -10.04
C GLY A 372 1.31 17.89 -11.23
N GLY A 373 0.73 17.47 -12.33
CA GLY A 373 1.47 17.20 -13.57
C GLY A 373 0.97 15.95 -14.28
N SER A 374 1.84 15.37 -15.09
CA SER A 374 1.53 14.15 -15.87
C SER A 374 2.33 12.97 -15.38
N SER A 375 1.66 11.84 -15.13
CA SER A 375 2.27 10.59 -14.71
C SER A 375 3.31 10.10 -15.72
N ALA A 376 4.44 9.61 -15.22
CA ALA A 376 5.42 8.91 -16.03
C ALA A 376 5.05 7.44 -16.27
N VAL A 377 4.17 6.88 -15.43
CA VAL A 377 3.82 5.46 -15.40
C VAL A 377 2.48 5.19 -16.07
N PHE A 378 1.42 5.92 -15.70
CA PHE A 378 0.07 5.62 -16.12
C PHE A 378 -0.31 6.32 -17.43
N ALA A 379 -0.95 5.57 -18.32
CA ALA A 379 -1.54 6.14 -19.54
C ALA A 379 -2.79 6.97 -19.18
N ALA A 380 -3.11 7.94 -20.04
CA ALA A 380 -4.33 8.72 -19.92
C ALA A 380 -5.56 7.80 -19.94
N PRO A 381 -6.39 7.80 -18.90
CA PRO A 381 -7.63 7.03 -18.90
C PRO A 381 -8.64 7.66 -19.86
N SER A 382 -9.60 6.85 -20.31
CA SER A 382 -10.60 7.29 -21.30
C SER A 382 -11.44 8.50 -20.88
N TRP A 383 -11.62 8.69 -19.58
CA TRP A 383 -12.36 9.84 -19.05
C TRP A 383 -11.53 11.14 -19.07
N GLN A 384 -10.19 11.08 -19.19
CA GLN A 384 -9.34 12.25 -19.46
C GLN A 384 -9.10 12.51 -20.96
N ALA A 385 -9.65 11.70 -21.86
CA ALA A 385 -9.47 11.90 -23.30
C ALA A 385 -9.79 13.33 -23.78
N PRO A 386 -10.83 14.05 -23.24
CA PRO A 386 -11.09 15.42 -23.63
C PRO A 386 -9.95 16.42 -23.30
N LEU A 387 -9.09 16.09 -22.34
CA LEU A 387 -7.95 16.94 -21.97
C LEU A 387 -6.77 16.84 -22.97
N GLY A 388 -6.80 15.84 -23.86
CA GLY A 388 -5.68 15.50 -24.71
C GLY A 388 -4.49 14.89 -23.94
N GLY A 389 -3.45 14.52 -24.68
CA GLY A 389 -2.27 13.88 -24.11
C GLY A 389 -2.41 12.36 -23.97
N SER A 390 -1.29 11.69 -23.66
CA SER A 390 -1.21 10.22 -23.56
C SER A 390 -0.99 9.71 -22.15
N ARG A 391 -0.88 10.62 -21.18
CA ARG A 391 -0.56 10.31 -19.78
C ARG A 391 -1.66 10.78 -18.84
N ARG A 392 -1.84 10.03 -17.73
CA ARG A 392 -2.71 10.43 -16.61
C ARG A 392 -2.21 11.76 -16.05
N ARG A 393 -3.11 12.74 -15.93
CA ARG A 393 -2.85 14.08 -15.39
C ARG A 393 -3.51 14.23 -14.02
N VAL A 394 -2.81 14.83 -13.08
CA VAL A 394 -3.25 15.10 -11.70
C VAL A 394 -3.02 16.58 -11.36
N PRO A 395 -3.77 17.11 -10.36
CA PRO A 395 -4.86 16.50 -9.61
C PRO A 395 -6.16 16.39 -10.44
N ASP A 396 -7.19 15.75 -9.86
CA ASP A 396 -8.53 15.71 -10.47
C ASP A 396 -9.40 16.90 -10.04
N LEU A 397 -9.26 17.28 -8.77
CA LEU A 397 -9.90 18.43 -8.15
C LEU A 397 -9.00 18.97 -7.03
N ALA A 398 -9.35 20.11 -6.43
CA ALA A 398 -8.59 20.68 -5.34
C ALA A 398 -9.50 21.23 -4.24
N LEU A 399 -9.02 21.21 -2.99
CA LEU A 399 -9.66 21.80 -1.83
C LEU A 399 -8.64 22.56 -0.97
N ALA A 400 -9.08 23.15 0.14
CA ALA A 400 -8.23 23.91 1.04
C ALA A 400 -6.99 23.12 1.48
N ALA A 401 -5.82 23.75 1.31
CA ALA A 401 -4.51 23.18 1.61
C ALA A 401 -3.49 24.22 2.10
N ASP A 402 -3.78 25.52 1.94
CA ASP A 402 -2.84 26.57 2.35
C ASP A 402 -2.91 26.77 3.87
N SER A 403 -1.82 26.53 4.58
CA SER A 403 -1.76 26.74 6.03
C SER A 403 -1.99 28.17 6.47
N SER A 404 -1.87 29.18 5.57
CA SER A 404 -2.25 30.57 5.88
C SER A 404 -3.76 30.77 6.00
N SER A 405 -4.54 29.83 5.49
CA SER A 405 -5.99 29.73 5.65
C SER A 405 -6.39 28.32 6.09
N GLY A 406 -5.51 27.64 6.83
CA GLY A 406 -5.64 26.26 7.23
C GLY A 406 -6.58 26.04 8.41
N VAL A 407 -6.64 24.83 8.87
CA VAL A 407 -7.45 24.39 10.01
C VAL A 407 -6.57 24.18 11.24
N GLN A 408 -7.15 24.38 12.42
CA GLN A 408 -6.50 24.06 13.68
C GLN A 408 -6.73 22.58 14.01
N ILE A 409 -5.65 21.89 14.38
CA ILE A 409 -5.69 20.53 14.93
C ILE A 409 -5.14 20.51 16.35
N GLU A 410 -5.35 19.41 17.05
CA GLU A 410 -4.74 19.13 18.34
C GLU A 410 -3.69 18.05 18.20
N THR A 411 -2.50 18.28 18.72
CA THR A 411 -1.39 17.32 18.71
C THR A 411 -0.56 17.48 19.96
N ASN A 412 0.25 16.47 20.27
CA ASN A 412 1.20 16.52 21.38
C ASN A 412 2.63 16.69 20.87
N ASP A 413 3.41 17.50 21.59
CA ASP A 413 4.84 17.58 21.46
C ASP A 413 5.46 16.75 22.60
N HIS A 414 6.20 15.73 22.25
CA HIS A 414 6.92 14.83 23.17
C HIS A 414 8.36 15.23 23.37
N SER A 415 8.80 16.33 22.75
CA SER A 415 10.16 16.82 22.87
C SER A 415 10.51 17.21 24.31
N GLY A 416 11.71 16.89 24.76
CA GLY A 416 12.18 17.23 26.11
C GLY A 416 11.57 16.41 27.25
N GLY A 417 10.94 15.27 26.97
CA GLY A 417 10.43 14.32 27.98
C GLY A 417 9.21 14.81 28.76
N ARG A 418 8.49 15.80 28.23
CA ARG A 418 7.22 16.30 28.76
C ARG A 418 6.21 16.39 27.62
N LEU A 419 5.06 15.79 27.84
CA LEU A 419 3.91 15.94 26.96
C LEU A 419 3.39 17.36 26.99
N ARG A 420 3.28 18.01 25.82
CA ARG A 420 2.72 19.35 25.67
C ARG A 420 1.69 19.35 24.57
N LEU A 421 0.46 19.67 24.91
CA LEU A 421 -0.56 19.93 23.92
C LEU A 421 -0.16 21.12 23.04
N GLN A 422 -0.28 20.95 21.75
CA GLN A 422 -0.15 21.99 20.74
C GLN A 422 -1.44 22.07 19.91
N THR A 423 -1.71 23.24 19.38
CA THR A 423 -2.86 23.48 18.51
C THR A 423 -2.41 24.20 17.24
N PRO A 424 -1.59 23.53 16.41
CA PRO A 424 -1.07 24.16 15.20
C PRO A 424 -2.17 24.39 14.16
N VAL A 425 -1.98 25.40 13.32
CA VAL A 425 -2.76 25.58 12.10
C VAL A 425 -2.04 24.84 10.96
N VAL A 426 -2.73 23.90 10.36
CA VAL A 426 -2.18 23.01 9.35
C VAL A 426 -2.85 23.17 8.00
N GLY A 427 -2.19 22.67 6.97
CA GLY A 427 -2.64 22.66 5.58
C GLY A 427 -2.08 21.45 4.85
N GLY A 428 -1.69 21.64 3.59
CA GLY A 428 -1.21 20.58 2.73
C GLY A 428 -2.32 19.88 1.96
N THR A 429 -1.97 19.15 0.92
CA THR A 429 -2.91 18.25 0.24
C THR A 429 -3.37 17.12 1.17
N SER A 430 -2.63 16.92 2.28
CA SER A 430 -3.01 16.08 3.42
C SER A 430 -4.29 16.53 4.13
N LEU A 431 -4.59 17.84 4.16
CA LEU A 431 -5.87 18.35 4.60
C LEU A 431 -6.95 18.15 3.52
N ALA A 432 -6.61 18.41 2.27
CA ALA A 432 -7.56 18.39 1.16
C ALA A 432 -8.14 16.99 0.90
N SER A 433 -7.32 15.93 1.01
CA SER A 433 -7.73 14.55 0.74
C SER A 433 -8.78 14.01 1.72
N PRO A 434 -8.57 14.04 3.06
CA PRO A 434 -9.59 13.60 4.00
C PRO A 434 -10.84 14.50 3.95
N LEU A 435 -10.68 15.79 3.69
CA LEU A 435 -11.82 16.71 3.50
C LEU A 435 -12.68 16.28 2.31
N ALA A 436 -12.09 15.93 1.17
CA ALA A 436 -12.82 15.41 0.01
C ALA A 436 -13.59 14.13 0.33
N ALA A 437 -12.93 13.19 1.03
CA ALA A 437 -13.56 11.93 1.46
C ALA A 437 -14.73 12.18 2.42
N ALA A 438 -14.55 13.07 3.38
CA ALA A 438 -15.59 13.46 4.35
C ALA A 438 -16.80 14.09 3.67
N LEU A 439 -16.58 15.05 2.76
CA LEU A 439 -17.65 15.76 2.07
C LEU A 439 -18.50 14.84 1.19
N VAL A 440 -17.86 13.93 0.42
CA VAL A 440 -18.57 12.96 -0.42
C VAL A 440 -19.35 11.97 0.45
N THR A 441 -18.76 11.51 1.55
CA THR A 441 -19.42 10.57 2.46
C THR A 441 -20.61 11.19 3.17
N ASN A 442 -20.48 12.44 3.65
CA ASN A 442 -21.58 13.21 4.23
C ASN A 442 -22.73 13.40 3.24
N TYR A 443 -22.40 13.70 2.00
CA TYR A 443 -23.41 13.83 0.95
C TYR A 443 -24.20 12.50 0.80
N LEU A 444 -23.52 11.36 0.81
CA LEU A 444 -24.16 10.06 0.76
C LEU A 444 -24.99 9.74 2.01
N ALA A 445 -24.46 10.05 3.20
CA ALA A 445 -25.16 9.84 4.46
C ALA A 445 -26.47 10.64 4.56
N GLY A 446 -26.45 11.90 4.12
CA GLY A 446 -27.62 12.80 4.11
C GLY A 446 -28.75 12.35 3.16
N ARG A 447 -28.48 11.48 2.20
CA ARG A 447 -29.52 10.93 1.30
C ARG A 447 -30.22 9.69 1.85
N GLY A 448 -29.75 9.14 2.95
CA GLY A 448 -30.26 7.90 3.53
C GLY A 448 -29.95 6.68 2.64
N PHE A 449 -29.40 5.66 3.24
CA PHE A 449 -29.21 4.36 2.58
C PHE A 449 -30.50 3.56 2.75
N GLY A 450 -31.39 3.60 1.76
CA GLY A 450 -32.72 2.98 1.82
C GLY A 450 -32.66 1.48 2.09
N GLY A 451 -32.65 1.05 3.35
CA GLY A 451 -32.90 -0.32 3.82
C GLY A 451 -32.03 -1.46 3.28
N GLY A 452 -31.06 -1.17 2.42
CA GLY A 452 -30.14 -2.11 1.78
C GLY A 452 -28.70 -1.98 2.30
N ARG A 453 -27.79 -2.73 1.69
CA ARG A 453 -26.34 -2.62 1.96
C ARG A 453 -25.86 -1.22 1.59
N VAL A 454 -25.08 -0.59 2.47
CA VAL A 454 -24.46 0.71 2.21
C VAL A 454 -23.42 0.52 1.10
N HIS A 455 -23.58 1.24 0.01
CA HIS A 455 -22.59 1.27 -1.08
C HIS A 455 -22.13 2.71 -1.29
N GLY A 456 -20.82 2.92 -1.40
CA GLY A 456 -20.26 4.17 -1.87
C GLY A 456 -20.39 4.33 -3.39
N LEU A 457 -19.73 5.35 -3.93
CA LEU A 457 -19.81 5.69 -5.35
C LEU A 457 -18.82 4.90 -6.22
N GLY A 458 -17.78 4.31 -5.61
CA GLY A 458 -16.72 3.63 -6.34
C GLY A 458 -15.88 4.58 -7.19
N ASP A 459 -15.57 4.18 -8.43
CA ASP A 459 -14.87 5.04 -9.38
C ASP A 459 -15.78 6.18 -9.87
N VAL A 460 -15.52 7.38 -9.38
CA VAL A 460 -16.30 8.60 -9.71
C VAL A 460 -15.74 9.37 -10.89
N HIS A 461 -14.56 9.04 -11.41
CA HIS A 461 -13.88 9.87 -12.40
C HIS A 461 -14.71 10.14 -13.65
N ARG A 462 -15.32 9.09 -14.22
CA ARG A 462 -16.15 9.27 -15.42
C ARG A 462 -17.31 10.25 -15.19
N ALA A 463 -18.00 10.13 -14.07
CA ALA A 463 -19.11 11.02 -13.72
C ALA A 463 -18.60 12.44 -13.42
N MET A 464 -17.48 12.54 -12.70
CA MET A 464 -16.84 13.79 -12.32
C MET A 464 -16.38 14.59 -13.55
N TYR A 465 -15.65 13.95 -14.47
CA TYR A 465 -15.19 14.59 -15.71
C TYR A 465 -16.34 14.92 -16.67
N ALA A 466 -17.39 14.11 -16.70
CA ALA A 466 -18.61 14.44 -17.44
C ALA A 466 -19.35 15.64 -16.83
N ALA A 467 -19.38 15.74 -15.50
CA ALA A 467 -20.00 16.86 -14.78
C ALA A 467 -19.22 18.18 -14.93
N ALA A 468 -17.97 18.16 -15.37
CA ALA A 468 -17.17 19.37 -15.58
C ALA A 468 -17.83 20.39 -16.54
N SER A 469 -18.68 19.92 -17.47
CA SER A 469 -19.47 20.79 -18.34
C SER A 469 -20.75 21.34 -17.71
N THR A 470 -21.11 20.86 -16.53
CA THR A 470 -22.33 21.29 -15.82
C THR A 470 -22.05 22.54 -15.01
N LEU A 471 -22.77 23.63 -15.31
CA LEU A 471 -22.61 24.90 -14.63
C LEU A 471 -22.76 24.74 -13.10
N GLY A 472 -21.74 25.15 -12.37
CA GLY A 472 -21.73 25.13 -10.91
C GLY A 472 -21.37 23.78 -10.27
N ALA A 473 -21.03 22.73 -11.05
CA ALA A 473 -20.51 21.48 -10.49
C ALA A 473 -19.10 21.64 -9.89
N PHE A 474 -18.31 22.50 -10.53
CA PHE A 474 -16.99 22.95 -10.05
C PHE A 474 -16.89 24.46 -10.11
N VAL A 475 -16.10 25.03 -9.21
CA VAL A 475 -15.65 26.43 -9.26
C VAL A 475 -14.23 26.41 -9.79
N ASP A 476 -14.05 26.96 -10.98
CA ASP A 476 -12.76 27.00 -11.66
C ASP A 476 -11.77 27.92 -10.92
N VAL A 477 -10.53 27.45 -10.76
CA VAL A 477 -9.49 28.16 -10.00
C VAL A 477 -8.46 28.71 -11.00
N VAL A 478 -8.58 29.98 -11.32
CA VAL A 478 -7.79 30.64 -12.39
C VAL A 478 -6.67 31.55 -11.88
N ALA A 479 -6.43 31.58 -10.58
CA ALA A 479 -5.42 32.42 -9.96
C ALA A 479 -4.59 31.69 -8.92
N THR A 480 -3.35 32.11 -8.70
CA THR A 480 -2.48 31.59 -7.63
C THR A 480 -2.73 32.34 -6.32
N GLY A 481 -2.48 31.67 -5.20
CA GLY A 481 -2.52 32.26 -3.86
C GLY A 481 -1.47 33.37 -3.66
N GLN A 482 -0.39 33.34 -4.44
CA GLN A 482 0.68 34.35 -4.42
C GLN A 482 0.93 34.90 -5.84
N PRO A 483 0.84 36.22 -6.04
CA PRO A 483 1.23 36.82 -7.31
C PRO A 483 2.75 36.64 -7.53
N ASN A 484 3.16 36.37 -8.76
CA ASN A 484 4.56 36.18 -9.16
C ASN A 484 5.24 34.90 -8.64
N SER A 485 4.49 33.83 -8.45
CA SER A 485 5.07 32.53 -8.10
C SER A 485 5.98 32.00 -9.20
N PRO A 486 7.27 31.81 -8.97
CA PRO A 486 8.10 31.12 -9.95
C PRO A 486 7.66 29.67 -9.97
N GLN A 487 7.23 29.17 -11.07
CA GLN A 487 7.06 27.79 -11.58
C GLN A 487 7.09 26.61 -10.57
N VAL A 488 6.65 26.83 -9.33
CA VAL A 488 6.56 25.77 -8.32
C VAL A 488 5.38 24.84 -8.64
N ILE A 489 4.24 25.44 -8.95
CA ILE A 489 3.03 24.72 -9.37
C ILE A 489 2.80 24.94 -10.88
N ALA A 490 1.92 24.13 -11.47
CA ALA A 490 1.39 24.42 -12.80
C ALA A 490 0.67 25.78 -12.79
N THR A 491 0.65 26.46 -13.94
CA THR A 491 -0.10 27.72 -14.05
C THR A 491 -1.59 27.41 -14.06
N PRO A 492 -2.37 27.94 -13.09
CA PRO A 492 -3.82 27.83 -13.13
C PRO A 492 -4.39 28.48 -14.40
N GLY A 493 -5.43 27.90 -14.94
CA GLY A 493 -6.03 28.36 -16.19
C GLY A 493 -7.53 28.05 -16.25
N VAL A 494 -8.19 28.50 -17.31
CA VAL A 494 -9.61 28.21 -17.50
C VAL A 494 -9.81 26.73 -17.82
N GLY A 495 -10.68 26.07 -17.07
CA GLY A 495 -10.97 24.65 -17.19
C GLY A 495 -9.94 23.79 -16.42
N TYR A 496 -9.66 22.60 -16.92
CA TYR A 496 -8.71 21.71 -16.27
C TYR A 496 -7.27 22.22 -16.38
N ASP A 497 -6.57 22.32 -15.25
CA ASP A 497 -5.13 22.55 -15.17
C ASP A 497 -4.43 21.57 -14.19
N GLU A 498 -3.09 21.51 -14.26
CA GLU A 498 -2.28 20.59 -13.42
C GLU A 498 -1.96 21.18 -12.03
N ALA A 499 -2.56 22.31 -11.62
CA ALA A 499 -2.46 22.83 -10.27
C ALA A 499 -3.69 22.47 -9.44
N THR A 500 -4.88 22.54 -10.04
CA THR A 500 -6.16 22.45 -9.31
C THR A 500 -7.16 21.46 -9.95
N GLY A 501 -6.75 20.74 -10.99
CA GLY A 501 -7.63 19.80 -11.68
C GLY A 501 -8.82 20.50 -12.34
N LEU A 502 -10.02 20.01 -12.07
CA LEU A 502 -11.29 20.58 -12.49
C LEU A 502 -11.72 21.80 -11.65
N GLY A 503 -10.91 22.21 -10.66
CA GLY A 503 -11.22 23.23 -9.69
C GLY A 503 -11.81 22.68 -8.38
N THR A 504 -12.44 23.55 -7.57
CA THR A 504 -13.06 23.14 -6.31
C THR A 504 -14.47 22.58 -6.53
N PRO A 505 -14.85 21.47 -5.91
CA PRO A 505 -16.15 20.85 -6.10
C PRO A 505 -17.27 21.65 -5.41
N ASN A 506 -18.43 21.69 -6.03
CA ASN A 506 -19.67 22.12 -5.39
C ASN A 506 -20.59 20.92 -5.25
N LEU A 507 -20.60 20.28 -4.10
CA LEU A 507 -21.34 19.02 -3.88
C LEU A 507 -22.85 19.16 -3.95
N ALA A 508 -23.40 20.36 -3.78
CA ALA A 508 -24.82 20.59 -3.97
C ALA A 508 -25.25 20.29 -5.44
N VAL A 509 -24.36 20.53 -6.39
CA VAL A 509 -24.58 20.27 -7.82
C VAL A 509 -23.90 18.96 -8.24
N LEU A 510 -22.67 18.74 -7.86
CA LEU A 510 -21.87 17.59 -8.27
C LEU A 510 -22.38 16.27 -7.65
N GLY A 511 -22.78 16.27 -6.38
CA GLY A 511 -23.21 15.07 -5.67
C GLY A 511 -24.34 14.29 -6.34
N PRO A 512 -25.45 14.93 -6.79
CA PRO A 512 -26.49 14.27 -7.57
C PRO A 512 -25.95 13.64 -8.86
N LEU A 513 -25.00 14.28 -9.54
CA LEU A 513 -24.42 13.78 -10.80
C LEU A 513 -23.53 12.57 -10.56
N LEU A 514 -22.75 12.57 -9.49
CA LEU A 514 -21.95 11.41 -9.09
C LEU A 514 -22.83 10.22 -8.74
N SER A 515 -23.91 10.45 -8.00
CA SER A 515 -24.85 9.40 -7.57
C SER A 515 -25.66 8.80 -8.73
N ALA A 516 -25.95 9.57 -9.77
CA ALA A 516 -26.71 9.09 -10.94
C ALA A 516 -25.94 8.02 -11.74
N GLY A 517 -24.62 7.98 -11.65
CA GLY A 517 -23.75 6.98 -12.28
C GLY A 517 -23.49 5.74 -11.42
N ALA A 518 -23.86 5.77 -10.15
CA ALA A 518 -23.55 4.72 -9.18
C ALA A 518 -24.57 3.56 -9.25
N THR A 519 -24.44 2.67 -10.23
CA THR A 519 -25.10 1.36 -10.18
C THR A 519 -24.12 0.35 -9.54
N ALA A 520 -24.59 -0.39 -8.53
CA ALA A 520 -23.80 -1.46 -7.94
C ALA A 520 -23.36 -2.45 -9.03
N PRO A 521 -22.05 -2.61 -9.26
CA PRO A 521 -21.61 -3.51 -10.32
C PRO A 521 -21.92 -4.96 -9.92
N ARG A 522 -22.41 -5.76 -10.88
CA ARG A 522 -22.66 -7.18 -10.63
C ARG A 522 -21.34 -7.95 -10.65
N SER A 523 -21.08 -8.69 -9.57
CA SER A 523 -19.97 -9.63 -9.51
C SER A 523 -20.17 -10.74 -10.56
N PRO A 524 -19.13 -11.11 -11.32
CA PRO A 524 -19.21 -12.26 -12.21
C PRO A 524 -19.32 -13.55 -11.40
N GLY A 525 -19.84 -14.61 -12.00
CA GLY A 525 -19.79 -15.93 -11.38
C GLY A 525 -18.34 -16.45 -11.21
N PRO A 526 -18.11 -17.40 -10.29
CA PRO A 526 -16.80 -17.98 -10.08
C PRO A 526 -16.31 -18.69 -11.35
N PRO A 527 -15.00 -18.60 -11.67
CA PRO A 527 -14.42 -19.29 -12.82
C PRO A 527 -14.33 -20.79 -12.59
N SER A 528 -14.18 -21.56 -13.66
CA SER A 528 -13.68 -22.93 -13.58
C SER A 528 -12.16 -22.95 -13.66
N VAL A 529 -11.54 -23.90 -12.98
CA VAL A 529 -10.08 -24.07 -12.91
C VAL A 529 -9.73 -25.50 -13.24
N HIS A 530 -8.97 -25.69 -14.29
CA HIS A 530 -8.38 -26.99 -14.59
C HIS A 530 -6.91 -26.96 -14.16
N VAL A 531 -6.57 -27.85 -13.23
CA VAL A 531 -5.22 -28.02 -12.68
C VAL A 531 -4.68 -29.38 -13.12
N PRO A 532 -3.48 -29.47 -13.69
CA PRO A 532 -2.86 -30.76 -13.96
C PRO A 532 -2.70 -31.59 -12.68
N PRO A 533 -2.85 -32.93 -12.75
CA PRO A 533 -2.81 -33.77 -11.55
C PRO A 533 -1.43 -33.78 -10.86
N LEU A 534 -0.38 -33.50 -11.62
CA LEU A 534 1.01 -33.45 -11.13
C LEU A 534 1.83 -32.51 -12.03
N SER A 535 2.74 -31.74 -11.45
CA SER A 535 3.59 -30.78 -12.16
C SER A 535 4.96 -30.60 -11.49
N THR A 536 5.89 -29.94 -12.18
CA THR A 536 7.19 -29.52 -11.66
C THR A 536 7.26 -28.00 -11.55
N GLY A 537 7.57 -27.44 -10.39
CA GLY A 537 7.88 -26.02 -10.15
C GLY A 537 6.86 -24.99 -10.67
N ARG A 538 6.58 -25.01 -11.98
CA ARG A 538 5.55 -24.17 -12.61
C ARG A 538 4.38 -25.03 -13.08
N VAL A 539 3.18 -24.65 -12.63
CA VAL A 539 1.94 -25.37 -12.91
C VAL A 539 1.14 -24.60 -13.96
N ALA A 540 0.88 -25.21 -15.11
CA ALA A 540 0.03 -24.66 -16.15
C ALA A 540 -1.45 -24.77 -15.73
N LEU A 541 -2.19 -23.67 -15.78
CA LEU A 541 -3.61 -23.61 -15.46
C LEU A 541 -4.42 -23.27 -16.71
N GLN A 542 -5.57 -23.90 -16.84
CA GLN A 542 -6.59 -23.51 -17.82
C GLN A 542 -7.82 -23.00 -17.04
N LEU A 543 -8.19 -21.75 -17.33
CA LEU A 543 -9.25 -21.04 -16.64
C LEU A 543 -10.39 -20.74 -17.63
N ALA A 544 -11.61 -20.91 -17.20
CA ALA A 544 -12.76 -20.48 -17.95
C ALA A 544 -13.78 -19.80 -17.04
N ALA A 545 -14.40 -18.75 -17.53
CA ALA A 545 -15.32 -17.95 -16.74
C ALA A 545 -16.53 -17.50 -17.58
N PRO A 546 -17.57 -16.98 -16.93
CA PRO A 546 -18.76 -16.45 -17.59
C PRO A 546 -18.44 -15.34 -18.60
N THR A 547 -19.35 -15.12 -19.52
CA THR A 547 -19.28 -14.03 -20.50
C THR A 547 -19.07 -12.68 -19.82
N GLY A 548 -18.23 -11.83 -20.39
CA GLY A 548 -17.89 -10.52 -19.82
C GLY A 548 -16.67 -10.53 -18.88
N THR A 549 -16.02 -11.70 -18.70
CA THR A 549 -14.75 -11.78 -17.97
C THR A 549 -13.62 -11.21 -18.83
N VAL A 550 -12.87 -10.26 -18.27
CA VAL A 550 -11.72 -9.59 -18.91
C VAL A 550 -10.38 -10.14 -18.46
N GLY A 551 -10.35 -10.90 -17.34
CA GLY A 551 -9.12 -11.52 -16.83
C GLY A 551 -9.36 -12.30 -15.55
N TYR A 552 -8.26 -12.81 -14.99
CA TYR A 552 -8.29 -13.65 -13.79
C TYR A 552 -7.21 -13.21 -12.80
N PHE A 553 -7.51 -13.33 -11.52
CA PHE A 553 -6.53 -13.27 -10.44
C PHE A 553 -6.25 -14.68 -9.95
N VAL A 554 -4.97 -15.00 -9.76
CA VAL A 554 -4.53 -16.32 -9.34
C VAL A 554 -3.52 -16.18 -8.20
N SER A 555 -3.81 -16.83 -7.08
CA SER A 555 -2.89 -16.90 -5.95
C SER A 555 -2.69 -18.35 -5.48
N VAL A 556 -1.57 -18.63 -4.81
CA VAL A 556 -1.19 -19.97 -4.36
C VAL A 556 -0.91 -19.94 -2.87
N GLY A 557 -1.52 -20.86 -2.14
CA GLY A 557 -1.34 -21.03 -0.70
C GLY A 557 -2.36 -20.29 0.15
N HIS A 558 -2.75 -19.10 -0.24
CA HIS A 558 -3.80 -18.30 0.43
C HIS A 558 -4.64 -17.56 -0.60
N ASP A 559 -5.85 -17.19 -0.24
CA ASP A 559 -6.70 -16.36 -1.10
C ASP A 559 -6.26 -14.90 -0.97
N ALA A 560 -5.61 -14.41 -2.00
CA ALA A 560 -5.15 -13.01 -2.07
C ALA A 560 -6.25 -12.05 -2.58
N GLY A 561 -7.50 -12.46 -2.59
CA GLY A 561 -8.59 -11.65 -3.14
C GLY A 561 -8.39 -11.41 -4.65
N CYS A 562 -8.80 -10.24 -5.12
CA CYS A 562 -8.54 -9.79 -6.49
C CYS A 562 -7.29 -8.95 -6.59
N MET A 563 -6.24 -9.42 -5.96
CA MET A 563 -4.96 -8.76 -5.85
C MET A 563 -3.89 -9.52 -6.62
N GLY A 564 -2.96 -8.78 -7.19
CA GLY A 564 -1.90 -9.37 -8.01
C GLY A 564 -2.04 -9.08 -9.50
N GLY A 565 -1.17 -9.68 -10.28
CA GLY A 565 -1.19 -9.50 -11.73
C GLY A 565 -2.42 -10.14 -12.38
N LEU A 566 -3.09 -9.38 -13.21
CA LEU A 566 -4.18 -9.90 -14.03
C LEU A 566 -3.61 -10.89 -15.06
N THR A 567 -4.20 -12.08 -15.15
CA THR A 567 -3.74 -13.12 -16.06
C THR A 567 -4.82 -13.51 -17.08
N LYS A 568 -4.38 -14.21 -18.13
CA LYS A 568 -5.25 -14.71 -19.19
C LYS A 568 -5.81 -16.10 -18.84
N ALA A 569 -6.75 -16.58 -19.62
CA ALA A 569 -7.39 -17.90 -19.46
C ALA A 569 -6.40 -19.09 -19.47
N ARG A 570 -5.24 -18.91 -20.09
CA ARG A 570 -4.12 -19.86 -19.99
C ARG A 570 -2.95 -19.16 -19.34
N THR A 571 -2.52 -19.65 -18.19
CA THR A 571 -1.46 -19.06 -17.39
C THR A 571 -0.65 -20.14 -16.70
N SER A 572 0.47 -19.77 -16.09
CA SER A 572 1.24 -20.70 -15.26
C SER A 572 1.63 -20.01 -13.95
N VAL A 573 1.51 -20.72 -12.85
CA VAL A 573 1.88 -20.25 -11.53
C VAL A 573 3.11 -21.00 -11.01
N ALA A 574 3.96 -20.29 -10.28
CA ALA A 574 5.03 -20.92 -9.53
C ALA A 574 4.42 -21.55 -8.27
N ALA A 575 4.76 -22.78 -7.98
CA ALA A 575 4.37 -23.45 -6.75
C ALA A 575 5.56 -24.21 -6.17
N ARG A 576 5.64 -24.23 -4.85
CA ARG A 576 6.68 -25.01 -4.14
C ARG A 576 6.37 -26.49 -4.22
N GLU A 577 7.40 -27.31 -4.11
CA GLU A 577 7.24 -28.77 -3.99
C GLU A 577 6.30 -29.15 -2.86
N GLY A 578 5.38 -30.07 -3.14
CA GLY A 578 4.34 -30.50 -2.21
C GLY A 578 2.93 -30.24 -2.73
N VAL A 579 1.99 -30.12 -1.81
CA VAL A 579 0.59 -29.85 -2.10
C VAL A 579 0.25 -28.44 -1.67
N SER A 580 -0.38 -27.68 -2.55
CA SER A 580 -0.84 -26.30 -2.29
C SER A 580 -2.23 -26.10 -2.86
N THR A 581 -2.97 -25.13 -2.31
CA THR A 581 -4.23 -24.70 -2.90
C THR A 581 -3.99 -23.52 -3.82
N VAL A 582 -4.57 -23.56 -5.02
CA VAL A 582 -4.68 -22.39 -5.89
C VAL A 582 -6.06 -21.78 -5.76
N TYR A 583 -6.12 -20.46 -5.67
CA TYR A 583 -7.34 -19.66 -5.64
C TYR A 583 -7.42 -18.87 -6.94
N VAL A 584 -8.58 -18.87 -7.59
CA VAL A 584 -8.80 -18.18 -8.85
C VAL A 584 -10.09 -17.38 -8.79
N ARG A 585 -10.02 -16.12 -9.15
CA ARG A 585 -11.18 -15.22 -9.27
C ARG A 585 -11.25 -14.65 -10.69
N ALA A 586 -12.44 -14.43 -11.17
CA ALA A 586 -12.68 -13.78 -12.46
C ALA A 586 -12.94 -12.28 -12.25
N LEU A 587 -12.44 -11.45 -13.16
CA LEU A 587 -12.69 -10.01 -13.22
C LEU A 587 -13.63 -9.71 -14.38
N SER A 588 -14.73 -8.98 -14.14
CA SER A 588 -15.63 -8.51 -15.18
C SER A 588 -15.13 -7.23 -15.87
N SER A 589 -15.72 -6.89 -17.01
CA SER A 589 -15.51 -5.59 -17.67
C SER A 589 -15.98 -4.40 -16.83
N ALA A 590 -16.86 -4.62 -15.87
CA ALA A 590 -17.26 -3.62 -14.87
C ALA A 590 -16.33 -3.57 -13.66
N LEU A 591 -15.16 -4.21 -13.74
CA LEU A 591 -14.11 -4.27 -12.70
C LEU A 591 -14.56 -4.92 -11.39
N THR A 592 -15.60 -5.75 -11.42
CA THR A 592 -16.04 -6.55 -10.25
C THR A 592 -15.42 -7.93 -10.26
N CYS A 593 -15.12 -8.44 -9.09
CA CYS A 593 -14.49 -9.74 -8.89
C CYS A 593 -15.49 -10.81 -8.44
N SER A 594 -15.27 -12.05 -8.91
CA SER A 594 -16.04 -13.21 -8.47
C SER A 594 -15.60 -13.68 -7.07
N SER A 595 -16.41 -14.52 -6.44
CA SER A 595 -15.92 -15.41 -5.38
C SER A 595 -14.80 -16.30 -5.90
N ALA A 596 -13.93 -16.76 -4.97
CA ALA A 596 -12.81 -17.64 -5.33
C ALA A 596 -13.29 -19.03 -5.74
N ARG A 597 -12.67 -19.57 -6.78
CA ARG A 597 -12.68 -21.01 -7.09
C ARG A 597 -11.32 -21.59 -6.68
N THR A 598 -11.35 -22.72 -6.00
CA THR A 598 -10.11 -23.39 -5.57
C THR A 598 -9.77 -24.59 -6.44
N GLY A 599 -8.47 -24.89 -6.51
CA GLY A 599 -7.92 -26.11 -7.10
C GLY A 599 -6.73 -26.60 -6.28
N THR A 600 -6.40 -27.88 -6.39
CA THR A 600 -5.24 -28.45 -5.70
C THR A 600 -4.08 -28.54 -6.67
N LEU A 601 -2.95 -27.91 -6.30
CA LEU A 601 -1.67 -28.03 -6.99
C LEU A 601 -0.85 -29.13 -6.32
N VAL A 602 -0.33 -30.04 -7.12
CA VAL A 602 0.61 -31.07 -6.66
C VAL A 602 1.90 -30.92 -7.45
N VAL A 603 2.97 -30.53 -6.75
CA VAL A 603 4.30 -30.32 -7.34
C VAL A 603 5.27 -31.35 -6.78
N GLY A 604 5.82 -32.14 -7.66
CA GLY A 604 6.79 -33.18 -7.34
C GLY A 604 8.23 -32.72 -7.57
N THR A 605 9.13 -33.44 -6.94
CA THR A 605 10.57 -33.36 -7.19
C THR A 605 10.94 -34.42 -8.26
N ASP A 606 11.54 -33.98 -9.34
CA ASP A 606 11.98 -34.82 -10.44
C ASP A 606 13.08 -35.80 -10.04
N ASP A 607 13.19 -36.91 -10.78
CA ASP A 607 14.25 -37.90 -10.63
C ASP A 607 15.65 -37.30 -10.85
N GLY A 608 15.76 -36.29 -11.69
CA GLY A 608 16.99 -35.55 -11.95
C GLY A 608 17.64 -34.92 -10.71
N LYS A 609 16.86 -34.62 -9.67
CA LYS A 609 17.34 -34.10 -8.39
C LYS A 609 17.73 -35.16 -7.37
N ALA A 610 17.55 -36.43 -7.69
CA ALA A 610 17.91 -37.53 -6.81
C ALA A 610 19.43 -37.83 -6.86
N ARG A 611 19.98 -38.25 -5.74
CA ARG A 611 21.32 -38.85 -5.66
C ARG A 611 21.23 -40.29 -6.17
N ARG A 612 22.09 -40.65 -7.10
CA ARG A 612 22.16 -41.97 -7.72
C ARG A 612 23.39 -42.76 -7.26
N THR A 613 23.20 -44.01 -6.87
CA THR A 613 24.33 -44.95 -6.75
C THR A 613 24.64 -45.56 -8.13
N PRO A 614 25.82 -46.15 -8.33
CA PRO A 614 26.12 -46.82 -9.58
C PRO A 614 25.06 -47.86 -9.97
N GLY A 615 24.63 -47.83 -11.21
CA GLY A 615 23.58 -48.69 -11.77
C GLY A 615 22.31 -47.97 -12.19
N TRP A 616 22.11 -46.72 -11.73
CA TRP A 616 21.02 -45.87 -12.20
C TRP A 616 21.44 -44.98 -13.36
N ALA A 617 20.64 -44.92 -14.38
CA ALA A 617 20.82 -44.04 -15.54
C ALA A 617 19.58 -43.18 -15.75
N SER A 618 19.78 -41.88 -16.09
CA SER A 618 18.69 -40.99 -16.49
C SER A 618 18.33 -41.23 -17.95
N ARG A 619 17.04 -41.19 -18.26
CA ARG A 619 16.48 -41.37 -19.60
C ARG A 619 15.40 -40.35 -19.88
N GLY A 620 15.23 -39.94 -21.13
CA GLY A 620 14.14 -39.04 -21.55
C GLY A 620 12.92 -39.82 -22.02
N SER A 621 11.73 -39.32 -21.68
CA SER A 621 10.44 -39.77 -22.24
C SER A 621 9.40 -38.63 -22.10
N ALA A 622 8.66 -38.39 -23.16
CA ALA A 622 7.56 -37.42 -23.12
C ALA A 622 6.40 -37.87 -22.20
N ALA A 623 6.33 -39.12 -21.83
CA ALA A 623 5.33 -39.68 -20.93
C ALA A 623 5.77 -39.65 -19.45
N ALA A 624 7.07 -39.45 -19.20
CA ALA A 624 7.62 -39.36 -17.86
C ALA A 624 7.26 -38.01 -17.18
N PHE A 625 7.18 -38.05 -15.86
CA PHE A 625 7.06 -36.82 -15.07
C PHE A 625 8.29 -35.92 -15.33
N ALA A 626 8.05 -34.65 -15.62
CA ALA A 626 9.11 -33.70 -16.04
C ALA A 626 9.89 -34.07 -17.34
N GLY A 627 9.49 -35.10 -18.07
CA GLY A 627 10.13 -35.48 -19.31
C GLY A 627 11.35 -36.39 -19.13
N THR A 628 11.70 -36.76 -17.90
CA THR A 628 12.81 -37.68 -17.58
C THR A 628 12.40 -38.71 -16.55
N PHE A 629 13.13 -39.83 -16.51
CA PHE A 629 13.06 -40.87 -15.49
C PHE A 629 14.41 -41.49 -15.25
N SER A 630 14.64 -42.02 -14.06
CA SER A 630 15.79 -42.84 -13.75
C SER A 630 15.45 -44.31 -13.81
N SER A 631 16.34 -45.11 -14.40
CA SER A 631 16.18 -46.58 -14.47
C SER A 631 17.41 -47.34 -13.99
N ALA A 632 17.19 -48.48 -13.35
CA ALA A 632 18.24 -49.40 -12.93
C ALA A 632 17.72 -50.84 -12.92
N GLY A 633 18.60 -51.80 -13.29
CA GLY A 633 18.33 -53.22 -13.19
C GLY A 633 19.31 -53.97 -12.28
N ARG A 634 20.27 -53.28 -11.66
CA ARG A 634 21.27 -53.88 -10.78
C ARG A 634 20.75 -53.98 -9.36
N PRO A 635 20.65 -55.20 -8.78
CA PRO A 635 20.26 -55.35 -7.38
C PRO A 635 21.15 -54.54 -6.43
N GLY A 636 20.54 -53.91 -5.43
CA GLY A 636 21.21 -53.01 -4.46
C GLY A 636 21.43 -51.57 -4.94
N ALA A 637 21.24 -51.25 -6.22
CA ALA A 637 21.32 -49.85 -6.69
C ALA A 637 20.23 -48.98 -6.03
N GLN A 638 20.59 -47.80 -5.57
CA GLN A 638 19.68 -46.87 -4.86
C GLN A 638 19.56 -45.49 -5.57
N LEU A 639 18.37 -44.99 -5.56
CA LEU A 639 18.02 -43.62 -5.96
C LEU A 639 17.43 -42.91 -4.75
N GLU A 640 17.95 -41.73 -4.36
CA GLU A 640 17.68 -41.11 -3.07
C GLU A 640 17.29 -39.65 -3.23
N TRP A 641 16.21 -39.23 -2.55
CA TRP A 641 15.81 -37.83 -2.35
C TRP A 641 15.94 -37.48 -0.89
N THR A 642 16.42 -36.27 -0.60
CA THR A 642 16.39 -35.71 0.76
C THR A 642 15.33 -34.63 0.81
N LEU A 643 14.29 -34.83 1.62
CA LEU A 643 13.10 -33.99 1.70
C LEU A 643 12.73 -33.71 3.15
N THR A 644 12.07 -32.57 3.38
CA THR A 644 11.50 -32.25 4.71
C THR A 644 10.00 -32.53 4.67
N GLY A 645 9.49 -33.33 5.60
CA GLY A 645 8.06 -33.69 5.68
C GLY A 645 7.87 -35.06 6.32
N GLN A 646 6.64 -35.48 6.47
CA GLN A 646 6.31 -36.78 7.09
C GLN A 646 5.69 -37.77 6.08
N ARG A 647 4.99 -37.31 5.08
CA ARG A 647 4.27 -38.14 4.11
C ARG A 647 4.75 -37.84 2.71
N PHE A 648 5.04 -38.89 1.94
CA PHE A 648 5.56 -38.79 0.59
C PHE A 648 4.84 -39.77 -0.33
N ARG A 649 4.89 -39.52 -1.64
CA ARG A 649 4.54 -40.44 -2.71
C ARG A 649 5.72 -40.56 -3.66
N VAL A 650 6.32 -41.75 -3.71
CA VAL A 650 7.34 -42.08 -4.71
C VAL A 650 6.63 -42.43 -6.01
N LEU A 651 7.08 -41.88 -7.11
CA LEU A 651 6.51 -42.10 -8.43
C LEU A 651 7.35 -43.16 -9.15
N LEU A 652 6.80 -44.38 -9.34
CA LEU A 652 7.43 -45.44 -10.08
C LEU A 652 6.63 -45.78 -11.34
N ASP A 653 7.29 -46.23 -12.39
CA ASP A 653 6.60 -46.72 -13.56
C ASP A 653 6.33 -48.21 -13.42
N THR A 654 5.21 -48.67 -13.96
CA THR A 654 4.93 -50.07 -14.15
C THR A 654 4.99 -50.42 -15.64
N PHE A 655 5.58 -51.60 -15.98
CA PHE A 655 5.70 -52.05 -17.36
C PHE A 655 6.00 -53.56 -17.40
N SER A 656 5.88 -54.18 -18.57
CA SER A 656 5.95 -55.65 -18.73
C SER A 656 7.25 -56.29 -18.25
N ARG A 657 8.38 -55.55 -18.34
CA ARG A 657 9.70 -56.01 -17.89
C ARG A 657 10.15 -55.42 -16.56
N GLY A 658 9.19 -54.88 -15.78
CA GLY A 658 9.47 -54.30 -14.48
C GLY A 658 10.06 -55.26 -13.49
N GLY A 659 10.92 -54.77 -12.62
CA GLY A 659 11.56 -55.49 -11.51
C GLY A 659 10.89 -55.22 -10.15
N ASP A 660 11.54 -55.71 -9.09
CA ASP A 660 11.12 -55.47 -7.71
C ASP A 660 11.94 -54.33 -7.08
N ALA A 661 11.27 -53.49 -6.34
CA ALA A 661 11.86 -52.34 -5.64
C ALA A 661 11.49 -52.32 -4.18
N GLN A 662 12.40 -51.87 -3.34
CA GLN A 662 12.13 -51.48 -1.96
C GLN A 662 12.09 -49.97 -1.86
N LEU A 663 11.07 -49.45 -1.18
CA LEU A 663 11.00 -48.06 -0.78
C LEU A 663 11.51 -47.95 0.67
N LEU A 664 12.46 -47.04 0.88
CA LEU A 664 13.10 -46.89 2.17
C LEU A 664 12.90 -45.45 2.65
N VAL A 665 12.78 -45.29 3.99
CA VAL A 665 12.85 -44.00 4.67
C VAL A 665 13.98 -44.09 5.70
N ASP A 666 14.95 -43.20 5.63
CA ASP A 666 16.15 -43.19 6.50
C ASP A 666 16.85 -44.57 6.57
N GLY A 667 16.98 -45.22 5.42
CA GLY A 667 17.61 -46.51 5.29
C GLY A 667 16.77 -47.72 5.71
N ARG A 668 15.59 -47.52 6.33
CA ARG A 668 14.67 -48.59 6.71
C ARG A 668 13.66 -48.88 5.62
N VAL A 669 13.51 -50.17 5.28
CA VAL A 669 12.50 -50.61 4.28
C VAL A 669 11.10 -50.40 4.87
N VAL A 670 10.31 -49.58 4.19
CA VAL A 670 8.90 -49.28 4.56
C VAL A 670 7.92 -49.99 3.64
N ARG A 671 8.36 -50.35 2.41
CA ARG A 671 7.51 -51.02 1.46
C ARG A 671 8.36 -51.79 0.40
N THR A 672 7.88 -52.95 0.00
CA THR A 672 8.39 -53.66 -1.21
C THR A 672 7.30 -53.66 -2.26
N VAL A 673 7.65 -53.40 -3.50
CA VAL A 673 6.71 -53.25 -4.61
C VAL A 673 7.26 -53.94 -5.86
N ALA A 674 6.39 -54.59 -6.61
CA ALA A 674 6.67 -55.09 -7.94
C ALA A 674 6.27 -54.00 -8.96
N THR A 675 7.16 -53.67 -9.90
CA THR A 675 6.88 -52.72 -10.97
C THR A 675 6.50 -53.41 -12.29
N ARG A 676 6.44 -54.76 -12.29
CA ARG A 676 5.96 -55.55 -13.42
C ARG A 676 4.45 -55.41 -13.55
N GLY A 677 3.95 -54.98 -14.71
CA GLY A 677 2.53 -54.78 -14.95
C GLY A 677 2.22 -54.14 -16.30
N LEU A 678 1.04 -53.54 -16.37
CA LEU A 678 0.67 -52.71 -17.52
C LEU A 678 1.51 -51.42 -17.55
N ASP A 679 1.78 -50.95 -18.75
CA ASP A 679 2.55 -49.71 -18.94
C ASP A 679 1.81 -48.51 -18.35
N ARG A 680 2.31 -47.99 -17.23
CA ARG A 680 1.82 -46.79 -16.54
C ARG A 680 3.01 -45.99 -16.06
N TRP A 681 2.93 -44.69 -16.29
CA TRP A 681 3.94 -43.73 -15.86
C TRP A 681 3.55 -43.09 -14.53
N ALA A 682 4.57 -42.75 -13.74
CA ALA A 682 4.44 -41.98 -12.49
C ALA A 682 3.37 -42.50 -11.50
N VAL A 683 3.30 -43.83 -11.33
CA VAL A 683 2.37 -44.46 -10.38
C VAL A 683 2.73 -44.06 -8.94
N PRO A 684 1.84 -43.35 -8.20
CA PRO A 684 2.18 -42.83 -6.88
C PRO A 684 2.10 -43.91 -5.81
N LEU A 685 3.19 -44.16 -5.11
CA LEU A 685 3.31 -45.09 -4.00
C LEU A 685 3.56 -44.37 -2.69
N ALA A 686 2.60 -44.45 -1.75
CA ALA A 686 2.70 -43.78 -0.47
C ALA A 686 3.75 -44.40 0.46
N VAL A 687 4.55 -43.54 1.08
CA VAL A 687 5.47 -43.84 2.16
C VAL A 687 5.39 -42.76 3.24
N ALA A 688 5.71 -43.14 4.49
CA ALA A 688 5.68 -42.20 5.61
C ALA A 688 6.94 -42.33 6.46
N ALA A 689 7.43 -41.19 6.93
CA ALA A 689 8.44 -41.10 7.98
C ALA A 689 7.81 -41.14 9.36
N PRO A 690 8.52 -41.60 10.40
CA PRO A 690 7.96 -41.71 11.75
C PRO A 690 7.71 -40.33 12.40
N THR A 691 8.44 -39.30 12.01
CA THR A 691 8.33 -37.93 12.53
C THR A 691 8.29 -36.93 11.38
N GLY A 692 7.89 -35.68 11.68
CA GLY A 692 8.13 -34.55 10.77
C GLY A 692 9.62 -34.14 10.85
N GLY A 693 10.25 -33.85 9.74
CA GLY A 693 11.65 -33.44 9.68
C GLY A 693 12.29 -33.72 8.34
N ARG A 694 13.62 -33.65 8.31
CA ARG A 694 14.42 -33.93 7.12
C ARG A 694 14.67 -35.44 7.04
N HIS A 695 14.24 -36.07 5.96
CA HIS A 695 14.33 -37.51 5.73
C HIS A 695 14.96 -37.83 4.38
N THR A 696 15.61 -39.00 4.30
CA THR A 696 16.06 -39.57 3.04
C THR A 696 15.05 -40.65 2.61
N VAL A 697 14.40 -40.41 1.49
CA VAL A 697 13.50 -41.37 0.85
C VAL A 697 14.21 -42.01 -0.32
N SER A 698 14.30 -43.36 -0.39
CA SER A 698 15.05 -44.03 -1.41
C SER A 698 14.27 -45.15 -2.11
N VAL A 699 14.61 -45.39 -3.34
CA VAL A 699 14.20 -46.56 -4.12
C VAL A 699 15.42 -47.47 -4.30
N ARG A 700 15.33 -48.71 -3.85
CA ARG A 700 16.39 -49.71 -4.01
C ARG A 700 15.89 -50.87 -4.88
N VAL A 701 16.66 -51.22 -5.89
CA VAL A 701 16.40 -52.39 -6.74
C VAL A 701 16.69 -53.68 -5.93
N VAL A 702 15.81 -54.68 -5.95
CA VAL A 702 15.95 -55.92 -5.14
C VAL A 702 15.93 -57.10 -6.06
N GLY A 703 15.63 -57.40 -6.99
CA GLY A 703 15.59 -58.59 -7.82
C GLY A 703 16.07 -58.32 -9.23
N ASP A 704 15.79 -59.26 -10.08
CA ASP A 704 16.02 -59.13 -11.50
C ASP A 704 14.90 -58.32 -12.17
N GLY A 705 15.25 -57.51 -13.13
CA GLY A 705 14.33 -56.64 -13.86
C GLY A 705 14.61 -55.17 -13.66
N GLU A 706 14.12 -54.37 -14.58
CA GLU A 706 14.34 -52.92 -14.58
C GLU A 706 13.34 -52.24 -13.65
N VAL A 707 13.83 -51.36 -12.78
CA VAL A 707 13.01 -50.42 -11.99
C VAL A 707 13.15 -49.03 -12.57
N ARG A 708 12.01 -48.32 -12.78
CA ARG A 708 11.97 -46.95 -13.26
C ARG A 708 11.32 -46.05 -12.21
N ALA A 709 11.97 -44.94 -11.92
CA ALA A 709 11.51 -43.96 -10.99
C ALA A 709 11.45 -42.57 -11.64
N ASP A 710 10.31 -41.93 -11.55
CA ASP A 710 9.99 -40.65 -12.17
C ASP A 710 10.19 -39.46 -11.22
N GLY A 711 10.07 -39.70 -9.93
CA GLY A 711 10.19 -38.62 -8.97
C GLY A 711 9.53 -38.90 -7.62
N ILE A 712 9.33 -37.86 -6.85
CA ILE A 712 8.71 -37.95 -5.52
C ILE A 712 7.84 -36.71 -5.23
N VAL A 713 6.75 -36.91 -4.53
CA VAL A 713 5.86 -35.83 -4.06
C VAL A 713 5.82 -35.79 -2.54
N ARG A 714 5.99 -34.64 -1.95
CA ARG A 714 5.74 -34.40 -0.54
C ARG A 714 4.25 -34.08 -0.31
N LEU A 715 3.62 -34.69 0.69
CA LEU A 715 2.21 -34.52 1.01
C LEU A 715 1.94 -33.70 2.30
N GLY A 716 2.98 -33.34 3.05
CA GLY A 716 2.87 -32.58 4.28
C GLY A 716 3.91 -32.98 5.31
#